data_199a8fc416a43b4b6ae3e89402b1703d
#
_entry.id   199a8fc416a43b4b6ae3e89402b1703d
#
_cell.length_a   1.000
_cell.length_b   1.000
_cell.length_c   1.000
_cell.angle_alpha   90.00
_cell.angle_beta   90.00
_cell.angle_gamma   90.00
#
_symmetry.space_group_name_H-M   'P 1'
#
loop_
_entity.id
_entity.type
_entity.pdbx_description
1 polymer ?
#
loop_
_entity_poly.entity_id
_entity_poly.type
_entity_poly.pdbx_seq_one_letter_code
_entity_poly.pdbx_strand_id
1 'polypeptide(L)'
;RLDNLAELKQSVYEYETTCGEECTLEHYLAHVALFTNADAGDSSDRVKLMTVHTAKGLEFPHVFLCAMNEGLFPSKKIRTLPAMEEERRLAFVAMTRAEQGLYLSEAAGRNFDGTDRYPSRFLLDIAPGLLEQSGERDDMLLDNARSYIAMSERTLRGSADAAAFCSYVLPELGNRVNIVDPDRLLLNQIPLEPVVQFYLDADRGLTVTAYPVFLYGEDRVAPGEPVPPDLLRDARTENRAKRLLETYLEPETGKPGHYSISGEEALFQLLEEGIPALLAMGEVYQTDAFRNLQAAPPKISVGVSVHGSVLDLEVDTGAFPVEELRELLQSLHQKKRYHRLRDGSLLRLDDSLEGLDELNDTLELSGAKLKDGHAALPLYRAPTLDWALSGQNGLRFDRDDAFRRISRSFHAVRDSEYTPPLSLQKTLRKYQRDGYRWLRTLDGYGMGGILADDMGLGKTVQVLSYLLAMKEGGQQLPSLIVCPASLVLNWQEECQKFTPQLQSVAMDGDAAHRAALVDGWAQADLVITSYDLLRRDEKLYAGQSFYACILDEAQAIKNHTTQKYKAVCRVNSRVRFALTGTPVENRLGELWSIFSFLMPGYLPPYKTFCARFEKPIVQDEDANAVRRLNQFTGPFILRRMKSEVLRELPPKTENVRRVELETEQRKLYLAAVVDAREKLRAAKPEDKMTVFAVLMRLREICCDPRLVADNWTGSSAKLEACLELVTEAVAGGHRILLFSQFTSMLELLAKRLDEAGVSHFTLQGSTPKPVRAEQVRRFNQGEADVFLISLRAGGTGLNLTAADIVIHYDPWWNLAAQNQATDRAYRIGQRNPVQVYRLIAQDTIEEKIVELQQAKQSLADTVTGGADGAILSMNPEQLLQLLGEEA
;
A
#
# COMPACT_ATOMS: atom_id res chain seq x y z
N ARG A 1 -28.71 -4.57 7.93
CA ARG A 1 -28.83 -3.19 8.46
C ARG A 1 -30.25 -2.83 8.83
N LEU A 2 -31.29 -3.10 7.97
CA LEU A 2 -32.69 -2.84 8.28
C LEU A 2 -33.20 -3.71 9.43
N ASP A 3 -32.78 -4.97 9.49
CA ASP A 3 -33.13 -5.90 10.56
C ASP A 3 -32.53 -5.48 11.91
N ASN A 4 -31.27 -5.01 11.93
CA ASN A 4 -30.63 -4.50 13.13
C ASN A 4 -31.31 -3.22 13.66
N LEU A 5 -31.81 -2.36 12.76
CA LEU A 5 -32.60 -1.20 13.11
C LEU A 5 -33.98 -1.58 13.68
N ALA A 6 -34.58 -2.65 13.15
CA ALA A 6 -35.82 -3.17 13.69
C ALA A 6 -35.63 -3.79 15.09
N GLU A 7 -34.53 -4.50 15.32
CA GLU A 7 -34.16 -5.04 16.63
C GLU A 7 -33.85 -3.93 17.64
N LEU A 8 -33.09 -2.90 17.24
CA LEU A 8 -32.83 -1.74 18.09
C LEU A 8 -34.13 -1.02 18.47
N LYS A 9 -35.00 -0.79 17.49
CA LYS A 9 -36.31 -0.19 17.73
C LYS A 9 -37.16 -1.03 18.68
N GLN A 10 -37.13 -2.36 18.56
CA GLN A 10 -37.83 -3.29 19.43
C GLN A 10 -37.26 -3.23 20.87
N SER A 11 -35.93 -3.20 21.00
CA SER A 11 -35.24 -3.09 22.30
C SER A 11 -35.58 -1.78 23.02
N VAL A 12 -35.62 -0.65 22.29
CA VAL A 12 -36.07 0.63 22.85
C VAL A 12 -37.53 0.55 23.28
N TYR A 13 -38.40 -0.03 22.48
CA TYR A 13 -39.83 -0.17 22.80
C TYR A 13 -40.07 -1.09 24.02
N GLU A 14 -39.32 -2.15 24.16
CA GLU A 14 -39.38 -3.02 25.34
C GLU A 14 -38.88 -2.30 26.60
N TYR A 15 -37.84 -1.49 26.47
CA TYR A 15 -37.35 -0.66 27.56
C TYR A 15 -38.38 0.42 27.96
N GLU A 16 -39.00 1.14 27.01
CA GLU A 16 -40.05 2.13 27.27
C GLU A 16 -41.25 1.49 27.97
N THR A 17 -41.61 0.24 27.68
CA THR A 17 -42.73 -0.46 28.31
C THR A 17 -42.43 -0.96 29.73
N THR A 18 -41.16 -1.14 30.07
CA THR A 18 -40.73 -1.68 31.39
C THR A 18 -40.20 -0.63 32.36
N CYS A 19 -39.76 0.52 31.88
CA CYS A 19 -39.00 1.52 32.63
C CYS A 19 -39.83 2.48 33.50
N GLY A 20 -41.14 2.61 33.30
CA GLY A 20 -42.03 3.52 34.07
C GLY A 20 -41.85 5.00 33.76
N GLU A 21 -41.97 5.91 34.78
CA GLU A 21 -41.98 7.36 34.56
C GLU A 21 -40.60 8.01 34.24
N GLU A 22 -39.49 7.27 34.27
CA GLU A 22 -38.11 7.81 34.05
C GLU A 22 -37.49 7.37 32.71
N CYS A 23 -38.27 7.24 31.65
CA CYS A 23 -37.79 6.85 30.31
C CYS A 23 -37.05 7.99 29.62
N THR A 24 -35.71 8.01 29.75
CA THR A 24 -34.84 8.93 28.99
C THR A 24 -33.84 8.17 28.18
N LEU A 25 -33.35 8.76 27.09
CA LEU A 25 -32.28 8.14 26.25
C LEU A 25 -31.02 7.87 27.07
N GLU A 26 -30.69 8.76 28.03
CA GLU A 26 -29.53 8.53 28.92
C GLU A 26 -29.72 7.32 29.83
N HIS A 27 -30.91 7.08 30.35
CA HIS A 27 -31.24 5.90 31.14
C HIS A 27 -31.22 4.62 30.28
N TYR A 28 -31.70 4.68 29.03
CA TYR A 28 -31.60 3.55 28.11
C TYR A 28 -30.13 3.19 27.79
N LEU A 29 -29.31 4.20 27.46
CA LEU A 29 -27.90 4.02 27.19
C LEU A 29 -27.12 3.53 28.42
N ALA A 30 -27.46 4.02 29.61
CA ALA A 30 -26.89 3.50 30.85
C ALA A 30 -27.30 2.03 31.13
N HIS A 31 -28.58 1.70 30.82
CA HIS A 31 -29.07 0.32 30.93
C HIS A 31 -28.34 -0.62 29.95
N VAL A 32 -28.16 -0.22 28.70
CA VAL A 32 -27.40 -1.00 27.72
C VAL A 32 -25.92 -1.06 28.10
N ALA A 33 -25.34 0.03 28.62
CA ALA A 33 -23.96 0.04 29.11
C ALA A 33 -23.76 -0.82 30.38
N LEU A 34 -24.79 -0.95 31.24
CA LEU A 34 -24.76 -1.88 32.39
C LEU A 34 -24.74 -3.35 31.94
N PHE A 35 -25.35 -3.70 30.82
CA PHE A 35 -25.23 -5.05 30.25
C PHE A 35 -23.82 -5.35 29.76
N THR A 36 -23.07 -4.36 29.28
CA THR A 36 -21.67 -4.53 28.87
C THR A 36 -20.68 -4.46 30.04
N ASN A 37 -21.01 -3.75 31.12
CA ASN A 37 -20.19 -3.66 32.33
C ASN A 37 -20.46 -4.76 33.38
N ALA A 38 -21.62 -5.44 33.32
CA ALA A 38 -21.93 -6.55 34.21
C ALA A 38 -21.04 -7.80 33.97
N ASP A 39 -20.39 -7.88 32.80
CA ASP A 39 -19.43 -8.94 32.46
C ASP A 39 -18.02 -8.75 33.06
N ALA A 40 -17.75 -7.63 33.68
CA ALA A 40 -16.38 -7.30 34.16
C ALA A 40 -16.10 -7.61 35.64
N GLY A 41 -17.02 -8.17 36.41
CA GLY A 41 -16.82 -8.24 37.85
C GLY A 41 -17.47 -9.33 38.67
N ASP A 42 -18.15 -10.33 38.11
CA ASP A 42 -18.83 -11.33 38.92
C ASP A 42 -18.37 -12.76 38.59
N SER A 43 -17.66 -13.40 39.55
CA SER A 43 -17.24 -14.81 39.52
C SER A 43 -18.41 -15.76 39.87
N SER A 44 -19.63 -15.47 39.39
CA SER A 44 -20.77 -16.35 39.60
C SER A 44 -20.72 -17.53 38.61
N ASP A 45 -21.11 -18.73 39.14
CA ASP A 45 -21.23 -19.96 38.37
C ASP A 45 -22.36 -19.83 37.33
N ARG A 46 -22.05 -19.26 36.16
CA ARG A 46 -23.01 -18.98 35.07
C ARG A 46 -22.44 -19.37 33.71
N VAL A 47 -23.33 -19.89 32.84
CA VAL A 47 -22.98 -20.10 31.44
C VAL A 47 -23.03 -18.76 30.72
N LYS A 48 -21.92 -18.39 30.06
CA LYS A 48 -21.83 -17.15 29.26
C LYS A 48 -22.10 -17.46 27.78
N LEU A 49 -23.07 -16.79 27.19
CA LEU A 49 -23.39 -16.86 25.78
C LEU A 49 -22.80 -15.64 25.09
N MET A 50 -21.99 -15.86 24.06
CA MET A 50 -21.34 -14.76 23.34
C MET A 50 -21.06 -15.14 21.88
N THR A 51 -20.76 -14.12 21.05
CA THR A 51 -20.28 -14.38 19.70
C THR A 51 -18.78 -14.70 19.70
N VAL A 52 -18.30 -15.39 18.66
CA VAL A 52 -16.88 -15.72 18.53
C VAL A 52 -16.01 -14.47 18.55
N HIS A 53 -16.48 -13.34 17.98
CA HIS A 53 -15.75 -12.08 17.97
C HIS A 53 -15.58 -11.48 19.37
N THR A 54 -16.60 -11.58 20.22
CA THR A 54 -16.54 -11.06 21.60
C THR A 54 -15.73 -11.93 22.54
N ALA A 55 -15.44 -13.16 22.16
CA ALA A 55 -14.61 -14.09 22.93
C ALA A 55 -13.10 -13.79 22.82
N LYS A 56 -12.68 -12.88 21.94
CA LYS A 56 -11.26 -12.55 21.76
C LYS A 56 -10.67 -11.93 23.04
N GLY A 57 -9.61 -12.55 23.58
CA GLY A 57 -8.93 -12.10 24.80
C GLY A 57 -9.52 -12.62 26.10
N LEU A 58 -10.60 -13.44 26.04
CA LEU A 58 -11.18 -14.11 27.20
C LEU A 58 -10.76 -15.59 27.18
N GLU A 59 -10.71 -16.23 28.35
CA GLU A 59 -10.42 -17.66 28.53
C GLU A 59 -11.44 -18.29 29.46
N PHE A 60 -11.83 -19.55 29.20
CA PHE A 60 -12.87 -20.26 29.93
C PHE A 60 -12.45 -21.72 30.16
N PRO A 61 -12.76 -22.31 31.33
CA PRO A 61 -12.48 -23.74 31.59
C PRO A 61 -13.09 -24.66 30.52
N HIS A 62 -14.32 -24.40 30.12
CA HIS A 62 -15.05 -25.19 29.12
C HIS A 62 -15.70 -24.28 28.07
N VAL A 63 -15.48 -24.57 26.79
CA VAL A 63 -16.05 -23.83 25.67
C VAL A 63 -16.91 -24.77 24.82
N PHE A 64 -18.15 -24.37 24.57
CA PHE A 64 -19.09 -25.05 23.66
C PHE A 64 -19.21 -24.18 22.40
N LEU A 65 -18.56 -24.60 21.32
CA LEU A 65 -18.66 -23.92 20.02
C LEU A 65 -19.75 -24.56 19.19
N CYS A 66 -20.89 -23.88 19.11
CA CYS A 66 -22.10 -24.40 18.49
C CYS A 66 -22.18 -24.04 17.01
N ALA A 67 -22.96 -24.83 16.26
CA ALA A 67 -23.30 -24.59 14.85
C ALA A 67 -22.07 -24.63 13.90
N MET A 68 -21.19 -25.61 14.12
CA MET A 68 -20.06 -25.89 13.24
C MET A 68 -20.53 -26.55 11.94
N ASN A 69 -21.35 -25.84 11.17
CA ASN A 69 -21.93 -26.31 9.91
C ASN A 69 -21.47 -25.39 8.75
N GLU A 70 -21.24 -26.01 7.61
CA GLU A 70 -20.95 -25.30 6.38
C GLU A 70 -22.08 -24.33 6.01
N GLY A 71 -21.75 -23.07 5.73
CA GLY A 71 -22.73 -22.03 5.43
C GLY A 71 -23.25 -21.26 6.66
N LEU A 72 -22.93 -21.70 7.90
CA LEU A 72 -23.14 -20.98 9.14
C LEU A 72 -21.79 -20.49 9.67
N PHE A 73 -20.84 -21.40 9.87
CA PHE A 73 -19.47 -21.10 10.22
C PHE A 73 -18.53 -22.08 9.51
N PRO A 74 -17.88 -21.67 8.38
CA PRO A 74 -17.89 -20.34 7.76
C PRO A 74 -19.24 -19.91 7.15
N SER A 75 -19.47 -18.60 7.10
CA SER A 75 -20.71 -18.02 6.57
C SER A 75 -20.84 -18.19 5.05
N LYS A 76 -22.05 -18.49 4.53
CA LYS A 76 -22.37 -18.51 3.09
C LYS A 76 -21.99 -17.22 2.34
N LYS A 77 -21.83 -16.08 3.04
CA LYS A 77 -21.50 -14.78 2.45
C LYS A 77 -20.02 -14.65 2.06
N ILE A 78 -19.16 -15.52 2.56
CA ILE A 78 -17.72 -15.45 2.34
C ILE A 78 -17.38 -16.18 1.05
N ARG A 79 -16.85 -15.42 0.07
CA ARG A 79 -16.57 -15.93 -1.28
C ARG A 79 -15.12 -15.74 -1.72
N THR A 80 -14.27 -15.12 -0.89
CA THR A 80 -12.86 -14.87 -1.22
C THR A 80 -11.94 -15.65 -0.31
N LEU A 81 -10.80 -16.08 -0.82
CA LEU A 81 -9.78 -16.80 -0.04
C LEU A 81 -9.29 -16.00 1.18
N PRO A 82 -8.95 -14.71 1.08
CA PRO A 82 -8.54 -13.94 2.25
C PRO A 82 -9.61 -13.85 3.34
N ALA A 83 -10.87 -13.70 2.96
CA ALA A 83 -11.98 -13.69 3.92
C ALA A 83 -12.22 -15.06 4.55
N MET A 84 -11.98 -16.16 3.83
CA MET A 84 -12.04 -17.52 4.36
C MET A 84 -10.91 -17.78 5.35
N GLU A 85 -9.72 -17.28 5.10
CA GLU A 85 -8.59 -17.36 6.04
C GLU A 85 -8.85 -16.57 7.33
N GLU A 86 -9.56 -15.47 7.24
CA GLU A 86 -9.95 -14.70 8.42
C GLU A 86 -10.99 -15.47 9.26
N GLU A 87 -11.99 -16.12 8.63
CA GLU A 87 -12.92 -17.01 9.32
C GLU A 87 -12.21 -18.21 9.96
N ARG A 88 -11.18 -18.76 9.29
CA ARG A 88 -10.35 -19.83 9.88
C ARG A 88 -9.58 -19.35 11.11
N ARG A 89 -9.00 -18.14 11.08
CA ARG A 89 -8.38 -17.52 12.25
C ARG A 89 -9.37 -17.30 13.38
N LEU A 90 -10.58 -16.90 13.04
CA LEU A 90 -11.64 -16.69 14.01
C LEU A 90 -12.06 -18.03 14.66
N ALA A 91 -12.16 -19.11 13.89
CA ALA A 91 -12.39 -20.45 14.41
C ALA A 91 -11.25 -20.90 15.35
N PHE A 92 -10.01 -20.67 14.96
CA PHE A 92 -8.84 -20.95 15.81
C PHE A 92 -8.88 -20.16 17.12
N VAL A 93 -9.19 -18.85 17.05
CA VAL A 93 -9.35 -18.01 18.24
C VAL A 93 -10.43 -18.56 19.15
N ALA A 94 -11.59 -18.99 18.62
CA ALA A 94 -12.67 -19.56 19.40
C ALA A 94 -12.27 -20.85 20.11
N MET A 95 -11.60 -21.75 19.40
CA MET A 95 -11.12 -23.02 19.95
C MET A 95 -10.06 -22.82 21.04
N THR A 96 -9.15 -21.87 20.85
CA THR A 96 -8.09 -21.56 21.84
C THR A 96 -8.60 -20.80 23.07
N ARG A 97 -9.90 -20.54 23.19
CA ARG A 97 -10.49 -19.97 24.43
C ARG A 97 -10.74 -21.00 25.51
N ALA A 98 -10.66 -22.28 25.17
CA ALA A 98 -10.87 -23.38 26.12
C ALA A 98 -9.57 -23.72 26.87
N GLU A 99 -9.61 -23.69 28.21
CA GLU A 99 -8.50 -24.09 29.09
C GLU A 99 -8.48 -25.60 29.37
N GLN A 100 -9.64 -26.22 29.57
CA GLN A 100 -9.76 -27.60 30.00
C GLN A 100 -10.58 -28.47 29.04
N GLY A 101 -11.71 -27.95 28.52
CA GLY A 101 -12.61 -28.73 27.65
C GLY A 101 -13.15 -27.90 26.49
N LEU A 102 -13.02 -28.44 25.29
CA LEU A 102 -13.58 -27.86 24.06
C LEU A 102 -14.63 -28.81 23.50
N TYR A 103 -15.85 -28.34 23.32
CA TYR A 103 -16.97 -29.08 22.75
C TYR A 103 -17.42 -28.44 21.46
N LEU A 104 -17.36 -29.16 20.37
CA LEU A 104 -17.75 -28.72 19.04
C LEU A 104 -19.06 -29.39 18.66
N SER A 105 -20.11 -28.64 18.32
CA SER A 105 -21.37 -29.20 17.92
C SER A 105 -21.76 -28.82 16.50
N GLU A 106 -22.23 -29.79 15.73
CA GLU A 106 -22.84 -29.64 14.43
C GLU A 106 -24.27 -30.11 14.44
N ALA A 107 -25.08 -29.60 13.54
CA ALA A 107 -26.46 -30.05 13.36
C ALA A 107 -26.58 -30.89 12.08
N ALA A 108 -27.04 -32.12 12.19
CA ALA A 108 -27.37 -32.97 11.04
C ALA A 108 -28.79 -32.65 10.51
N GLY A 109 -29.11 -33.13 9.31
CA GLY A 109 -30.41 -32.96 8.67
C GLY A 109 -30.43 -31.96 7.53
N ARG A 110 -31.58 -31.32 7.25
CA ARG A 110 -31.76 -30.39 6.14
C ARG A 110 -31.96 -28.95 6.60
N ASN A 111 -31.51 -28.03 5.79
CA ASN A 111 -31.76 -26.60 5.95
C ASN A 111 -33.22 -26.28 5.59
N PHE A 112 -33.71 -25.10 5.94
CA PHE A 112 -35.05 -24.63 5.58
C PHE A 112 -35.31 -24.56 4.06
N ASP A 113 -34.24 -24.45 3.27
CA ASP A 113 -34.27 -24.46 1.79
C ASP A 113 -34.26 -25.88 1.19
N GLY A 114 -34.28 -26.91 2.03
CA GLY A 114 -34.30 -28.32 1.61
C GLY A 114 -32.91 -28.90 1.29
N THR A 115 -31.86 -28.13 1.34
CA THR A 115 -30.47 -28.59 1.15
C THR A 115 -29.97 -29.35 2.40
N ASP A 116 -29.10 -30.33 2.20
CA ASP A 116 -28.50 -31.07 3.31
C ASP A 116 -27.52 -30.17 4.08
N ARG A 117 -27.45 -30.43 5.40
CA ARG A 117 -26.44 -29.75 6.25
C ARG A 117 -25.16 -30.56 6.26
N TYR A 118 -24.05 -29.88 6.08
CA TYR A 118 -22.73 -30.48 6.11
C TYR A 118 -21.92 -29.90 7.31
N PRO A 119 -21.02 -30.70 7.90
CA PRO A 119 -20.07 -30.22 8.89
C PRO A 119 -19.24 -29.05 8.36
N SER A 120 -18.84 -28.19 9.25
CA SER A 120 -17.91 -27.10 8.91
C SER A 120 -16.58 -27.66 8.39
N ARG A 121 -16.05 -27.10 7.33
CA ARG A 121 -14.72 -27.48 6.80
C ARG A 121 -13.60 -27.29 7.83
N PHE A 122 -13.77 -26.41 8.82
CA PHE A 122 -12.79 -26.20 9.88
C PHE A 122 -12.69 -27.41 10.84
N LEU A 123 -13.71 -28.27 10.90
CA LEU A 123 -13.63 -29.56 11.60
C LEU A 123 -12.72 -30.55 10.85
N LEU A 124 -12.65 -30.45 9.51
CA LEU A 124 -11.79 -31.29 8.69
C LEU A 124 -10.30 -30.89 8.83
N ASP A 125 -10.01 -29.68 9.27
CA ASP A 125 -8.65 -29.20 9.54
C ASP A 125 -8.08 -29.79 10.85
N ILE A 126 -8.94 -30.40 11.68
CA ILE A 126 -8.53 -31.03 12.95
C ILE A 126 -8.19 -32.51 12.68
N ALA A 127 -7.03 -32.97 13.15
CA ALA A 127 -6.64 -34.35 12.99
C ALA A 127 -7.67 -35.30 13.66
N PRO A 128 -8.19 -36.32 12.95
CA PRO A 128 -9.27 -37.17 13.46
C PRO A 128 -9.00 -37.85 14.81
N GLY A 129 -7.73 -38.11 15.12
CA GLY A 129 -7.33 -38.69 16.40
C GLY A 129 -7.40 -37.73 17.60
N LEU A 130 -7.69 -36.46 17.36
CA LEU A 130 -7.88 -35.43 18.40
C LEU A 130 -9.36 -35.17 18.70
N LEU A 131 -10.29 -35.77 17.93
CA LEU A 131 -11.72 -35.61 18.11
C LEU A 131 -12.32 -36.89 18.72
N GLU A 132 -12.95 -36.72 19.89
CA GLU A 132 -13.83 -37.74 20.43
C GLU A 132 -15.27 -37.44 19.99
N GLN A 133 -15.88 -38.33 19.21
CA GLN A 133 -17.27 -38.17 18.81
C GLN A 133 -18.19 -38.75 19.92
N SER A 134 -19.07 -37.90 20.42
CA SER A 134 -20.15 -38.34 21.32
C SER A 134 -21.48 -37.82 20.82
N GLY A 135 -22.49 -38.68 20.69
CA GLY A 135 -23.89 -38.34 20.36
C GLY A 135 -24.60 -39.17 19.30
N GLU A 136 -25.84 -38.84 19.02
CA GLU A 136 -26.90 -39.58 18.32
C GLU A 136 -26.58 -40.18 16.91
N ARG A 137 -25.44 -39.90 16.30
CA ARG A 137 -25.04 -40.51 15.03
C ARG A 137 -24.77 -41.99 15.11
N ASP A 138 -24.32 -42.49 16.28
CA ASP A 138 -24.09 -43.91 16.49
C ASP A 138 -25.38 -44.67 16.65
N ASP A 139 -26.39 -44.08 17.25
CA ASP A 139 -27.71 -44.70 17.42
C ASP A 139 -28.49 -44.78 16.11
N MET A 140 -28.39 -43.77 15.22
CA MET A 140 -29.07 -43.76 13.94
C MET A 140 -28.51 -44.78 12.94
N LEU A 141 -27.18 -45.01 12.93
CA LEU A 141 -26.55 -46.07 12.14
C LEU A 141 -26.88 -47.45 12.71
N LEU A 142 -26.89 -47.61 14.03
CA LEU A 142 -27.33 -48.84 14.71
C LEU A 142 -28.81 -49.07 14.55
N ASP A 143 -29.65 -48.03 14.59
CA ASP A 143 -31.09 -48.18 14.34
C ASP A 143 -31.42 -48.43 12.86
N ASN A 144 -30.68 -47.85 11.94
CA ASN A 144 -30.77 -48.19 10.51
C ASN A 144 -30.27 -49.64 10.25
N ALA A 145 -29.17 -50.05 10.87
CA ALA A 145 -28.67 -51.41 10.81
C ALA A 145 -29.66 -52.41 11.49
N ARG A 146 -30.23 -52.06 12.67
CA ARG A 146 -31.26 -52.82 13.38
C ARG A 146 -32.55 -52.89 12.57
N SER A 147 -32.96 -51.78 11.93
CA SER A 147 -34.10 -51.75 11.04
C SER A 147 -33.90 -52.62 9.79
N TYR A 148 -32.69 -52.59 9.22
CA TYR A 148 -32.31 -53.45 8.09
C TYR A 148 -32.23 -54.92 8.51
N ILE A 149 -31.71 -55.24 9.67
CA ILE A 149 -31.65 -56.57 10.27
C ILE A 149 -33.07 -57.02 10.68
N ALA A 150 -33.91 -56.17 11.26
CA ALA A 150 -35.29 -56.46 11.62
C ALA A 150 -36.25 -56.59 10.39
N MET A 151 -35.95 -55.97 9.29
CA MET A 151 -36.58 -56.18 8.00
C MET A 151 -36.18 -57.50 7.36
N SER A 152 -35.21 -58.20 7.91
CA SER A 152 -34.60 -59.36 7.27
C SER A 152 -35.08 -60.75 7.79
N GLU A 153 -36.36 -60.96 7.85
CA GLU A 153 -36.82 -62.24 7.30
C GLU A 153 -36.66 -62.29 5.76
N ARG A 154 -35.94 -61.35 5.17
CA ARG A 154 -35.48 -61.37 3.79
C ARG A 154 -34.22 -62.20 3.72
N THR A 155 -34.31 -63.41 3.41
CA THR A 155 -33.26 -64.26 2.92
C THR A 155 -32.54 -63.55 1.80
N LEU A 156 -31.24 -63.20 1.95
CA LEU A 156 -30.39 -62.72 0.84
C LEU A 156 -30.48 -63.81 -0.24
N ARG A 157 -31.16 -63.53 -1.34
CA ARG A 157 -31.38 -64.52 -2.43
C ARG A 157 -30.39 -64.21 -3.56
N GLY A 158 -29.30 -64.93 -3.51
CA GLY A 158 -28.29 -64.93 -4.57
C GLY A 158 -26.98 -64.20 -4.21
N SER A 159 -25.96 -64.51 -4.96
CA SER A 159 -24.58 -63.92 -4.79
C SER A 159 -24.50 -62.41 -4.93
N ALA A 160 -25.39 -61.84 -5.73
CA ALA A 160 -25.41 -60.37 -5.94
C ALA A 160 -25.87 -59.61 -4.68
N ASP A 161 -26.89 -60.08 -3.96
CA ASP A 161 -27.39 -59.45 -2.73
C ASP A 161 -26.38 -59.60 -1.59
N ALA A 162 -25.71 -60.74 -1.52
CA ALA A 162 -24.65 -61.01 -0.54
C ALA A 162 -23.41 -60.18 -0.83
N ALA A 163 -23.03 -60.04 -2.08
CA ALA A 163 -21.92 -59.17 -2.50
C ALA A 163 -22.20 -57.67 -2.23
N ALA A 164 -23.43 -57.20 -2.47
CA ALA A 164 -23.85 -55.85 -2.12
C ALA A 164 -23.82 -55.58 -0.62
N PHE A 165 -24.29 -56.53 0.19
CA PHE A 165 -24.22 -56.48 1.65
C PHE A 165 -22.78 -56.41 2.12
N CYS A 166 -21.89 -57.22 1.58
CA CYS A 166 -20.46 -57.25 1.94
C CYS A 166 -19.75 -55.97 1.48
N SER A 167 -20.15 -55.35 0.35
CA SER A 167 -19.53 -54.13 -0.18
C SER A 167 -19.99 -52.84 0.51
N TYR A 168 -21.27 -52.74 0.88
CA TYR A 168 -21.86 -51.50 1.40
C TYR A 168 -22.12 -51.49 2.89
N VAL A 169 -22.56 -52.60 3.46
CA VAL A 169 -23.03 -52.66 4.84
C VAL A 169 -21.96 -53.19 5.79
N LEU A 170 -21.27 -54.24 5.42
CA LEU A 170 -20.27 -54.88 6.26
C LEU A 170 -19.13 -53.98 6.66
N PRO A 171 -18.53 -53.16 5.77
CA PRO A 171 -17.47 -52.23 6.14
C PRO A 171 -17.91 -51.11 7.09
N GLU A 172 -19.18 -50.66 7.00
CA GLU A 172 -19.74 -49.64 7.89
C GLU A 172 -20.05 -50.20 9.29
N LEU A 173 -20.35 -51.50 9.38
CA LEU A 173 -20.51 -52.16 10.66
C LEU A 173 -19.18 -52.34 11.42
N GLY A 174 -18.07 -52.56 10.69
CA GLY A 174 -16.71 -52.65 11.23
C GLY A 174 -16.59 -53.53 12.47
N ASN A 175 -15.85 -53.11 13.48
CA ASN A 175 -15.70 -53.82 14.74
C ASN A 175 -16.87 -53.60 15.72
N ARG A 176 -17.95 -52.91 15.31
CA ARG A 176 -19.11 -52.58 16.15
C ARG A 176 -20.11 -53.76 16.29
N VAL A 177 -20.02 -54.72 15.40
CA VAL A 177 -20.89 -55.90 15.37
C VAL A 177 -20.05 -57.17 15.33
N ASN A 178 -20.31 -58.10 16.22
CA ASN A 178 -19.65 -59.39 16.20
C ASN A 178 -20.34 -60.31 15.16
N ILE A 179 -19.70 -60.48 14.02
CA ILE A 179 -20.22 -61.27 12.92
C ILE A 179 -19.82 -62.73 13.13
N VAL A 180 -20.80 -63.61 13.29
CA VAL A 180 -20.60 -65.04 13.41
C VAL A 180 -20.85 -65.66 12.06
N ASP A 181 -19.81 -66.05 11.33
CA ASP A 181 -19.85 -66.71 10.02
C ASP A 181 -19.13 -68.08 10.11
N PRO A 182 -19.81 -69.12 10.71
CA PRO A 182 -19.15 -70.36 10.98
C PRO A 182 -18.79 -71.13 9.70
N ASP A 183 -19.51 -70.99 8.65
CA ASP A 183 -19.27 -71.61 7.37
C ASP A 183 -18.42 -70.76 6.38
N ARG A 184 -17.95 -69.56 6.81
CA ARG A 184 -17.25 -68.61 5.97
C ARG A 184 -17.94 -68.18 4.69
N LEU A 185 -19.28 -68.21 4.71
CA LEU A 185 -20.11 -67.91 3.54
C LEU A 185 -20.00 -66.42 3.16
N LEU A 186 -19.92 -65.49 4.15
CA LEU A 186 -19.77 -64.10 3.91
C LEU A 186 -18.36 -63.75 3.47
N LEU A 187 -17.34 -64.40 4.04
CA LEU A 187 -15.94 -64.17 3.65
C LEU A 187 -15.69 -64.51 2.18
N ASN A 188 -16.35 -65.57 1.68
CA ASN A 188 -16.28 -65.98 0.27
C ASN A 188 -17.09 -65.02 -0.66
N GLN A 189 -17.87 -64.09 -0.12
CA GLN A 189 -18.69 -63.12 -0.85
C GLN A 189 -18.12 -61.70 -0.74
N ILE A 190 -16.97 -61.50 -0.08
CA ILE A 190 -16.32 -60.21 -0.06
C ILE A 190 -15.65 -60.00 -1.41
N PRO A 191 -16.04 -58.97 -2.18
CA PRO A 191 -15.39 -58.71 -3.45
C PRO A 191 -13.93 -58.31 -3.23
N LEU A 192 -13.07 -58.70 -4.16
CA LEU A 192 -11.73 -58.16 -4.21
C LEU A 192 -11.80 -56.66 -4.53
N GLU A 193 -10.98 -55.89 -3.87
CA GLU A 193 -10.84 -54.44 -4.19
C GLU A 193 -10.21 -54.32 -5.60
N PRO A 194 -10.92 -53.65 -6.54
CA PRO A 194 -10.38 -53.53 -7.90
C PRO A 194 -9.29 -52.45 -7.98
N VAL A 195 -8.29 -52.68 -8.83
CA VAL A 195 -7.44 -51.56 -9.31
C VAL A 195 -8.24 -50.75 -10.30
N VAL A 196 -8.44 -49.46 -9.96
CA VAL A 196 -9.21 -48.56 -10.82
C VAL A 196 -8.27 -47.92 -11.85
N GLN A 197 -8.63 -48.01 -13.11
CA GLN A 197 -7.89 -47.38 -14.22
C GLN A 197 -8.86 -46.42 -14.93
N PHE A 198 -8.40 -45.20 -15.11
CA PHE A 198 -9.13 -44.17 -15.87
C PHE A 198 -8.45 -43.97 -17.23
N TYR A 199 -9.19 -44.13 -18.30
CA TYR A 199 -8.72 -43.90 -19.65
C TYR A 199 -9.28 -42.56 -20.15
N LEU A 200 -8.40 -41.66 -20.57
CA LEU A 200 -8.72 -40.34 -21.10
C LEU A 200 -8.22 -40.20 -22.52
N ASP A 201 -9.08 -39.72 -23.37
CA ASP A 201 -8.80 -39.44 -24.77
C ASP A 201 -9.35 -38.04 -25.14
N ALA A 202 -8.83 -37.43 -26.19
CA ALA A 202 -9.29 -36.13 -26.66
C ALA A 202 -9.34 -36.07 -28.19
N ASP A 203 -10.32 -35.33 -28.68
CA ASP A 203 -10.39 -34.97 -30.06
C ASP A 203 -9.81 -33.57 -30.34
N ARG A 204 -9.65 -33.20 -31.62
CA ARG A 204 -9.14 -31.88 -32.03
C ARG A 204 -10.11 -30.74 -31.70
N GLY A 205 -11.32 -31.04 -31.26
CA GLY A 205 -12.38 -30.08 -30.94
C GLY A 205 -12.45 -29.68 -29.47
N LEU A 206 -11.45 -30.02 -28.63
CA LEU A 206 -11.45 -29.86 -27.17
C LEU A 206 -12.54 -30.66 -26.44
N THR A 207 -12.99 -31.74 -27.06
CA THR A 207 -13.87 -32.72 -26.40
C THR A 207 -12.98 -33.78 -25.79
N VAL A 208 -13.06 -33.94 -24.49
CA VAL A 208 -12.39 -35.03 -23.76
C VAL A 208 -13.42 -36.11 -23.48
N THR A 209 -13.01 -37.35 -23.70
CA THR A 209 -13.77 -38.53 -23.35
C THR A 209 -13.01 -39.34 -22.30
N ALA A 210 -13.73 -39.90 -21.34
CA ALA A 210 -13.15 -40.72 -20.29
C ALA A 210 -14.01 -41.91 -19.97
N TYR A 211 -13.41 -43.00 -19.54
CA TYR A 211 -14.12 -44.16 -19.01
C TYR A 211 -13.28 -44.88 -17.97
N PRO A 212 -13.89 -45.47 -16.94
CA PRO A 212 -13.21 -46.25 -15.93
C PRO A 212 -13.12 -47.72 -16.35
N VAL A 213 -12.02 -48.36 -16.00
CA VAL A 213 -11.82 -49.80 -16.09
C VAL A 213 -11.45 -50.33 -14.71
N PHE A 214 -12.05 -51.47 -14.33
CA PHE A 214 -11.82 -52.07 -13.02
C PHE A 214 -11.12 -53.43 -13.22
N LEU A 215 -9.99 -53.64 -12.58
CA LEU A 215 -9.22 -54.88 -12.63
C LEU A 215 -9.37 -55.63 -11.31
N TYR A 216 -9.95 -56.81 -11.39
CA TYR A 216 -10.16 -57.75 -10.29
C TYR A 216 -9.19 -58.95 -10.41
N GLY A 217 -7.93 -58.75 -10.04
CA GLY A 217 -6.88 -59.70 -10.33
C GLY A 217 -6.62 -59.86 -11.84
N GLU A 218 -6.93 -61.01 -12.44
CA GLU A 218 -6.81 -61.26 -13.89
C GLU A 218 -8.07 -60.82 -14.69
N ASP A 219 -9.20 -60.63 -14.02
CA ASP A 219 -10.46 -60.22 -14.67
C ASP A 219 -10.53 -58.70 -14.87
N ARG A 220 -10.98 -58.30 -16.07
CA ARG A 220 -11.15 -56.90 -16.47
C ARG A 220 -12.59 -56.56 -16.68
N VAL A 221 -13.07 -55.48 -16.11
CA VAL A 221 -14.41 -54.94 -16.32
C VAL A 221 -14.30 -53.54 -16.95
N ALA A 222 -14.65 -53.44 -18.22
CA ALA A 222 -14.68 -52.16 -18.95
C ALA A 222 -16.08 -51.90 -19.53
N PRO A 223 -16.43 -50.62 -19.81
CA PRO A 223 -17.71 -50.25 -20.41
C PRO A 223 -17.93 -50.98 -21.75
N GLY A 224 -19.09 -51.67 -21.88
CA GLY A 224 -19.47 -52.39 -23.10
C GLY A 224 -18.85 -53.80 -23.24
N GLU A 225 -17.98 -54.23 -22.34
CA GLU A 225 -17.45 -55.60 -22.32
C GLU A 225 -18.36 -56.55 -21.49
N PRO A 226 -18.46 -57.81 -21.86
CA PRO A 226 -19.21 -58.79 -21.07
C PRO A 226 -18.52 -59.03 -19.75
N VAL A 227 -19.25 -58.95 -18.65
CA VAL A 227 -18.73 -59.20 -17.30
C VAL A 227 -18.75 -60.71 -17.03
N PRO A 228 -17.66 -61.34 -16.50
CA PRO A 228 -17.66 -62.71 -16.08
C PRO A 228 -18.81 -62.99 -15.09
N PRO A 229 -19.61 -64.07 -15.31
CA PRO A 229 -20.79 -64.30 -14.51
C PRO A 229 -20.53 -64.60 -13.02
N ASP A 230 -19.33 -65.08 -12.70
CA ASP A 230 -18.93 -65.47 -11.35
C ASP A 230 -18.10 -64.39 -10.64
N LEU A 231 -17.88 -63.24 -11.27
CA LEU A 231 -17.09 -62.19 -10.72
C LEU A 231 -17.84 -61.42 -9.62
N LEU A 232 -17.30 -61.42 -8.40
CA LEU A 232 -17.82 -60.61 -7.29
C LEU A 232 -17.26 -59.18 -7.41
N ARG A 233 -18.11 -58.22 -7.70
CA ARG A 233 -17.73 -56.83 -7.98
C ARG A 233 -17.88 -55.97 -6.73
N ASP A 234 -16.89 -55.12 -6.47
CA ASP A 234 -16.99 -54.07 -5.48
C ASP A 234 -17.74 -52.84 -6.03
N ALA A 235 -19.04 -52.89 -5.94
CA ALA A 235 -19.94 -51.86 -6.39
C ALA A 235 -19.67 -50.49 -5.69
N ARG A 236 -19.12 -50.49 -4.49
CA ARG A 236 -18.75 -49.26 -3.76
C ARG A 236 -17.62 -48.54 -4.44
N THR A 237 -16.51 -49.18 -4.70
CA THR A 237 -15.36 -48.60 -5.39
C THR A 237 -15.68 -48.19 -6.81
N GLU A 238 -16.43 -49.01 -7.53
CA GLU A 238 -16.90 -48.69 -8.89
C GLU A 238 -17.79 -47.44 -8.92
N ASN A 239 -18.78 -47.34 -8.02
CA ASN A 239 -19.66 -46.17 -7.97
C ASN A 239 -18.90 -44.90 -7.51
N ARG A 240 -17.92 -45.04 -6.63
CA ARG A 240 -17.05 -43.93 -6.25
C ARG A 240 -16.23 -43.39 -7.44
N ALA A 241 -15.69 -44.29 -8.26
CA ALA A 241 -14.95 -43.93 -9.47
C ALA A 241 -15.86 -43.24 -10.50
N LYS A 242 -17.08 -43.75 -10.70
CA LYS A 242 -18.08 -43.15 -11.61
C LYS A 242 -18.51 -41.77 -11.15
N ARG A 243 -18.84 -41.62 -9.87
CA ARG A 243 -19.20 -40.29 -9.29
C ARG A 243 -18.05 -39.29 -9.39
N LEU A 244 -16.82 -39.75 -9.23
CA LEU A 244 -15.66 -38.87 -9.40
C LEU A 244 -15.55 -38.37 -10.85
N LEU A 245 -15.78 -39.24 -11.85
CA LEU A 245 -15.86 -38.80 -13.23
C LEU A 245 -17.04 -37.84 -13.48
N GLU A 246 -18.21 -38.12 -12.91
CA GLU A 246 -19.42 -37.29 -13.03
C GLU A 246 -19.25 -35.90 -12.38
N THR A 247 -18.29 -35.73 -11.52
CA THR A 247 -17.96 -34.41 -10.95
C THR A 247 -17.35 -33.48 -11.99
N TYR A 248 -16.60 -34.01 -12.96
CA TYR A 248 -15.83 -33.23 -13.93
C TYR A 248 -16.29 -33.44 -15.37
N LEU A 249 -17.03 -34.53 -15.67
CA LEU A 249 -17.48 -34.89 -17.02
C LEU A 249 -18.96 -35.26 -16.99
N GLU A 250 -19.62 -35.14 -18.11
CA GLU A 250 -21.02 -35.55 -18.28
C GLU A 250 -21.16 -36.96 -18.90
N PRO A 251 -22.11 -37.79 -18.48
CA PRO A 251 -22.34 -39.10 -19.10
C PRO A 251 -22.65 -38.96 -20.61
N GLU A 252 -21.97 -39.75 -21.45
CA GLU A 252 -22.18 -39.71 -22.90
C GLU A 252 -23.49 -40.39 -23.30
N THR A 253 -24.36 -39.65 -24.00
CA THR A 253 -25.66 -40.19 -24.43
C THR A 253 -25.46 -41.34 -25.43
N GLY A 254 -25.99 -42.52 -25.11
CA GLY A 254 -25.90 -43.70 -25.98
C GLY A 254 -24.68 -44.58 -25.78
N LYS A 255 -23.76 -44.24 -24.88
CA LYS A 255 -22.59 -45.07 -24.51
C LYS A 255 -22.48 -45.19 -22.98
N PRO A 256 -23.18 -46.15 -22.36
CA PRO A 256 -23.13 -46.33 -20.92
C PRO A 256 -21.71 -46.54 -20.41
N GLY A 257 -21.34 -45.80 -19.31
CA GLY A 257 -20.02 -45.87 -18.70
C GLY A 257 -18.95 -45.05 -19.40
N HIS A 258 -19.27 -44.29 -20.46
CA HIS A 258 -18.41 -43.27 -21.03
C HIS A 258 -18.90 -41.89 -20.61
N TYR A 259 -17.94 -41.02 -20.42
CA TYR A 259 -18.14 -39.65 -19.97
C TYR A 259 -17.45 -38.70 -20.94
N SER A 260 -18.02 -37.55 -21.15
CA SER A 260 -17.41 -36.54 -22.05
C SER A 260 -17.59 -35.15 -21.50
N ILE A 261 -16.68 -34.26 -21.91
CA ILE A 261 -16.76 -32.85 -21.59
C ILE A 261 -16.27 -32.03 -22.77
N SER A 262 -16.87 -30.86 -23.00
CA SER A 262 -16.48 -29.94 -24.04
C SER A 262 -16.42 -28.51 -23.48
N GLY A 263 -15.46 -27.72 -23.96
CA GLY A 263 -15.31 -26.33 -23.55
C GLY A 263 -14.04 -26.07 -22.74
N GLU A 264 -13.53 -24.85 -22.88
CA GLU A 264 -12.20 -24.48 -22.34
C GLU A 264 -12.17 -24.45 -20.80
N GLU A 265 -13.18 -23.87 -20.16
CA GLU A 265 -13.26 -23.74 -18.71
C GLU A 265 -13.39 -25.10 -18.00
N ALA A 266 -14.24 -25.94 -18.54
CA ALA A 266 -14.47 -27.28 -18.00
C ALA A 266 -13.25 -28.19 -18.22
N LEU A 267 -12.59 -28.07 -19.38
CA LEU A 267 -11.33 -28.77 -19.63
C LEU A 267 -10.22 -28.32 -18.65
N PHE A 268 -10.14 -27.01 -18.39
CA PHE A 268 -9.17 -26.49 -17.45
C PHE A 268 -9.43 -27.03 -16.03
N GLN A 269 -10.67 -27.08 -15.59
CA GLN A 269 -11.04 -27.64 -14.30
C GLN A 269 -10.69 -29.14 -14.21
N LEU A 270 -10.93 -29.88 -15.29
CA LEU A 270 -10.52 -31.29 -15.37
C LEU A 270 -9.00 -31.44 -15.21
N LEU A 271 -8.22 -30.60 -15.89
CA LEU A 271 -6.75 -30.66 -15.85
C LEU A 271 -6.20 -30.27 -14.46
N GLU A 272 -6.75 -29.25 -13.81
CA GLU A 272 -6.26 -28.71 -12.53
C GLU A 272 -6.72 -29.51 -11.32
N GLU A 273 -7.98 -29.92 -11.28
CA GLU A 273 -8.61 -30.55 -10.12
C GLU A 273 -8.94 -32.02 -10.40
N GLY A 274 -9.46 -32.32 -11.59
CA GLY A 274 -9.93 -33.65 -11.96
C GLY A 274 -8.79 -34.66 -12.06
N ILE A 275 -7.72 -34.37 -12.82
CA ILE A 275 -6.61 -35.32 -12.98
C ILE A 275 -5.95 -35.65 -11.63
N PRO A 276 -5.59 -34.70 -10.76
CA PRO A 276 -5.09 -35.03 -9.42
C PRO A 276 -6.04 -35.89 -8.60
N ALA A 277 -7.35 -35.63 -8.68
CA ALA A 277 -8.36 -36.41 -7.98
C ALA A 277 -8.48 -37.84 -8.51
N LEU A 278 -8.42 -38.05 -9.84
CA LEU A 278 -8.39 -39.34 -10.48
C LEU A 278 -7.12 -40.13 -10.11
N LEU A 279 -5.94 -39.48 -10.13
CA LEU A 279 -4.68 -40.08 -9.72
C LEU A 279 -4.64 -40.49 -8.24
N ALA A 280 -5.35 -39.78 -7.37
CA ALA A 280 -5.47 -40.14 -5.95
C ALA A 280 -6.34 -41.40 -5.74
N MET A 281 -7.18 -41.76 -6.69
CA MET A 281 -8.08 -42.89 -6.62
C MET A 281 -7.59 -44.12 -7.40
N GLY A 282 -6.81 -43.93 -8.46
CA GLY A 282 -6.37 -45.02 -9.31
C GLY A 282 -5.31 -44.60 -10.33
N GLU A 283 -5.08 -45.48 -11.31
CA GLU A 283 -4.17 -45.23 -12.40
C GLU A 283 -4.87 -44.41 -13.51
N VAL A 284 -4.17 -43.42 -14.07
CA VAL A 284 -4.69 -42.58 -15.16
C VAL A 284 -3.88 -42.80 -16.43
N TYR A 285 -4.54 -43.31 -17.43
CA TYR A 285 -4.01 -43.56 -18.77
C TYR A 285 -4.49 -42.48 -19.73
N GLN A 286 -3.53 -41.80 -20.34
CA GLN A 286 -3.79 -40.69 -21.24
C GLN A 286 -3.26 -41.01 -22.64
N THR A 287 -4.08 -40.79 -23.67
CA THR A 287 -3.64 -40.84 -25.05
C THR A 287 -2.68 -39.68 -25.38
N ASP A 288 -1.92 -39.82 -26.45
CA ASP A 288 -1.06 -38.73 -26.92
C ASP A 288 -1.88 -37.51 -27.34
N ALA A 289 -3.09 -37.69 -27.85
CA ALA A 289 -4.01 -36.62 -28.18
C ALA A 289 -4.39 -35.80 -26.91
N PHE A 290 -4.68 -36.48 -25.80
CA PHE A 290 -4.99 -35.83 -24.53
C PHE A 290 -3.76 -35.13 -23.95
N ARG A 291 -2.58 -35.74 -23.97
CA ARG A 291 -1.35 -35.13 -23.47
C ARG A 291 -0.99 -33.84 -24.23
N ASN A 292 -1.25 -33.82 -25.53
CA ASN A 292 -0.99 -32.68 -26.39
C ASN A 292 -1.99 -31.52 -26.17
N LEU A 293 -3.05 -31.71 -25.38
CA LEU A 293 -3.94 -30.62 -24.99
C LEU A 293 -3.26 -29.63 -24.05
N GLN A 294 -2.27 -30.06 -23.27
CA GLN A 294 -1.53 -29.20 -22.36
C GLN A 294 -0.18 -28.87 -22.97
N ALA A 295 -0.02 -27.61 -23.37
CA ALA A 295 1.26 -27.12 -23.85
C ALA A 295 2.28 -26.95 -22.71
N ALA A 296 3.52 -27.34 -22.97
CA ALA A 296 4.59 -27.04 -22.03
C ALA A 296 4.89 -25.53 -22.02
N PRO A 297 5.27 -24.93 -20.88
CA PRO A 297 5.66 -23.53 -20.82
C PRO A 297 6.77 -23.22 -21.82
N PRO A 298 6.65 -22.15 -22.63
CA PRO A 298 7.67 -21.80 -23.61
C PRO A 298 8.96 -21.40 -22.89
N LYS A 299 10.10 -21.87 -23.41
CA LYS A 299 11.42 -21.42 -22.95
C LYS A 299 11.76 -20.13 -23.66
N ILE A 300 11.54 -19.01 -23.00
CA ILE A 300 11.78 -17.69 -23.58
C ILE A 300 13.10 -17.13 -23.07
N SER A 301 13.93 -16.62 -23.97
CA SER A 301 15.12 -15.86 -23.62
C SER A 301 15.00 -14.41 -24.10
N VAL A 302 15.45 -13.49 -23.26
CA VAL A 302 15.46 -12.05 -23.55
C VAL A 302 16.89 -11.58 -23.55
N GLY A 303 17.37 -11.18 -24.74
CA GLY A 303 18.66 -10.52 -24.93
C GLY A 303 18.51 -9.00 -24.85
N VAL A 304 19.44 -8.32 -24.19
CA VAL A 304 19.49 -6.85 -24.17
C VAL A 304 20.88 -6.38 -24.53
N SER A 305 20.96 -5.50 -25.54
CA SER A 305 22.20 -4.86 -25.98
C SER A 305 22.05 -3.34 -26.00
N VAL A 306 23.17 -2.63 -25.84
CA VAL A 306 23.23 -1.17 -25.77
C VAL A 306 23.83 -0.59 -27.05
N HIS A 307 23.04 0.20 -27.76
CA HIS A 307 23.48 0.91 -28.97
C HIS A 307 23.30 2.44 -28.79
N GLY A 308 24.38 3.13 -28.38
CA GLY A 308 24.32 4.57 -28.09
C GLY A 308 23.37 4.91 -26.92
N SER A 309 22.28 5.60 -27.20
CA SER A 309 21.23 5.97 -26.20
C SER A 309 20.01 5.05 -26.22
N VAL A 310 20.08 3.94 -26.95
CA VAL A 310 18.98 2.98 -27.13
C VAL A 310 19.38 1.62 -26.63
N LEU A 311 18.46 0.95 -25.95
CA LEU A 311 18.49 -0.46 -25.63
C LEU A 311 17.78 -1.21 -26.74
N ASP A 312 18.45 -2.17 -27.34
CA ASP A 312 17.82 -3.12 -28.26
C ASP A 312 17.51 -4.40 -27.50
N LEU A 313 16.23 -4.72 -27.44
CA LEU A 313 15.69 -5.88 -26.74
C LEU A 313 15.28 -6.90 -27.79
N GLU A 314 15.81 -8.10 -27.67
CA GLU A 314 15.52 -9.25 -28.51
C GLU A 314 14.87 -10.35 -27.67
N VAL A 315 13.69 -10.78 -28.06
CA VAL A 315 12.95 -11.86 -27.40
C VAL A 315 13.01 -13.08 -28.32
N ASP A 316 13.77 -14.08 -27.89
CA ASP A 316 13.83 -15.38 -28.55
C ASP A 316 12.86 -16.34 -27.85
N THR A 317 11.87 -16.77 -28.60
CA THR A 317 10.80 -17.67 -28.14
C THR A 317 11.08 -19.14 -28.45
N GLY A 318 12.24 -19.44 -29.06
CA GLY A 318 12.60 -20.79 -29.51
C GLY A 318 11.61 -21.35 -30.52
N ALA A 319 10.96 -22.45 -30.19
CA ALA A 319 9.95 -23.08 -31.05
C ALA A 319 8.56 -22.44 -30.99
N PHE A 320 8.33 -21.50 -30.06
CA PHE A 320 7.03 -20.84 -29.87
C PHE A 320 6.86 -19.69 -30.86
N PRO A 321 5.70 -19.59 -31.58
CA PRO A 321 5.50 -18.56 -32.58
C PRO A 321 5.52 -17.14 -31.98
N VAL A 322 6.36 -16.26 -32.48
CA VAL A 322 6.46 -14.84 -32.00
C VAL A 322 5.11 -14.10 -32.13
N GLU A 323 4.30 -14.48 -33.10
CA GLU A 323 2.96 -13.88 -33.30
C GLU A 323 1.99 -14.25 -32.16
N GLU A 324 2.12 -15.42 -31.59
CA GLU A 324 1.33 -15.87 -30.44
C GLU A 324 1.81 -15.26 -29.12
N LEU A 325 3.07 -14.84 -29.05
CA LEU A 325 3.63 -14.19 -27.85
C LEU A 325 2.80 -12.94 -27.48
N ARG A 326 2.36 -12.16 -28.46
CA ARG A 326 1.53 -10.97 -28.20
C ARG A 326 0.17 -11.34 -27.57
N GLU A 327 -0.47 -12.39 -28.08
CA GLU A 327 -1.76 -12.86 -27.57
C GLU A 327 -1.59 -13.47 -26.17
N LEU A 328 -0.48 -14.17 -25.94
CA LEU A 328 -0.08 -14.68 -24.62
C LEU A 328 0.13 -13.55 -23.61
N LEU A 329 0.90 -12.51 -23.96
CA LEU A 329 1.13 -11.34 -23.12
C LEU A 329 -0.18 -10.61 -22.77
N GLN A 330 -1.13 -10.53 -23.70
CA GLN A 330 -2.46 -9.97 -23.43
C GLN A 330 -3.26 -10.84 -22.44
N SER A 331 -3.17 -12.15 -22.56
CA SER A 331 -3.84 -13.09 -21.64
C SER A 331 -3.26 -13.02 -20.23
N LEU A 332 -1.93 -12.90 -20.10
CA LEU A 332 -1.24 -12.65 -18.83
C LEU A 332 -1.71 -11.33 -18.20
N HIS A 333 -1.74 -10.26 -18.97
CA HIS A 333 -2.20 -8.95 -18.49
C HIS A 333 -3.67 -8.96 -18.03
N GLN A 334 -4.52 -9.78 -18.67
CA GLN A 334 -5.92 -9.99 -18.27
C GLN A 334 -6.07 -10.91 -17.06
N LYS A 335 -4.96 -11.42 -16.49
CA LYS A 335 -4.93 -12.37 -15.37
C LYS A 335 -5.76 -13.63 -15.64
N LYS A 336 -5.77 -14.10 -16.88
CA LYS A 336 -6.37 -15.40 -17.22
C LYS A 336 -5.58 -16.52 -16.57
N ARG A 337 -6.19 -17.64 -16.29
CA ARG A 337 -5.52 -18.83 -15.74
C ARG A 337 -4.86 -19.67 -16.81
N TYR A 338 -5.31 -19.56 -18.05
CA TYR A 338 -4.79 -20.31 -19.20
C TYR A 338 -4.87 -19.45 -20.48
N HIS A 339 -4.07 -19.83 -21.46
CA HIS A 339 -4.07 -19.26 -22.81
C HIS A 339 -4.19 -20.38 -23.83
N ARG A 340 -5.09 -20.25 -24.80
CA ARG A 340 -5.26 -21.21 -25.89
C ARG A 340 -4.35 -20.83 -27.03
N LEU A 341 -3.50 -21.78 -27.43
CA LEU A 341 -2.62 -21.64 -28.57
C LEU A 341 -3.39 -21.89 -29.88
N ARG A 342 -2.82 -21.48 -31.01
CA ARG A 342 -3.44 -21.66 -32.34
C ARG A 342 -3.54 -23.13 -32.76
N ASP A 343 -2.68 -23.99 -32.25
CA ASP A 343 -2.76 -25.44 -32.45
C ASP A 343 -3.89 -26.11 -31.64
N GLY A 344 -4.56 -25.36 -30.81
CA GLY A 344 -5.66 -25.80 -29.97
C GLY A 344 -5.24 -26.24 -28.57
N SER A 345 -3.96 -26.35 -28.27
CA SER A 345 -3.48 -26.70 -26.93
C SER A 345 -3.65 -25.55 -25.94
N LEU A 346 -3.76 -25.89 -24.66
CA LEU A 346 -3.91 -24.97 -23.55
C LEU A 346 -2.58 -24.80 -22.82
N LEU A 347 -2.12 -23.57 -22.74
CA LEU A 347 -0.97 -23.16 -21.93
C LEU A 347 -1.44 -22.65 -20.58
N ARG A 348 -0.97 -23.25 -19.51
CA ARG A 348 -1.22 -22.77 -18.15
C ARG A 348 -0.41 -21.51 -17.90
N LEU A 349 -1.07 -20.49 -17.35
CA LEU A 349 -0.46 -19.22 -16.97
C LEU A 349 -0.21 -19.23 -15.46
N ASP A 350 0.94 -19.69 -15.06
CA ASP A 350 1.38 -19.79 -13.67
C ASP A 350 2.61 -18.91 -13.41
N ASP A 351 3.15 -18.99 -12.21
CA ASP A 351 4.30 -18.19 -11.75
C ASP A 351 5.57 -18.40 -12.61
N SER A 352 5.62 -19.45 -13.43
CA SER A 352 6.74 -19.67 -14.37
C SER A 352 6.78 -18.63 -15.50
N LEU A 353 5.71 -17.88 -15.71
CA LEU A 353 5.58 -16.83 -16.74
C LEU A 353 5.58 -15.42 -16.14
N GLU A 354 5.84 -15.25 -14.84
CA GLU A 354 5.84 -13.95 -14.14
C GLU A 354 6.81 -12.96 -14.80
N GLY A 355 7.98 -13.43 -15.22
CA GLY A 355 8.97 -12.62 -15.94
C GLY A 355 8.46 -12.04 -17.26
N LEU A 356 7.52 -12.71 -17.93
CA LEU A 356 6.89 -12.20 -19.16
C LEU A 356 5.85 -11.12 -18.88
N ASP A 357 5.11 -11.22 -17.78
CA ASP A 357 4.17 -10.16 -17.37
C ASP A 357 4.92 -8.87 -17.03
N GLU A 358 6.03 -8.96 -16.29
CA GLU A 358 6.91 -7.84 -15.99
C GLU A 358 7.55 -7.22 -17.24
N LEU A 359 7.95 -8.06 -18.21
CA LEU A 359 8.45 -7.59 -19.50
C LEU A 359 7.36 -6.84 -20.26
N ASN A 360 6.16 -7.39 -20.34
CA ASN A 360 5.02 -6.77 -21.02
C ASN A 360 4.68 -5.41 -20.39
N ASP A 361 4.58 -5.34 -19.08
CA ASP A 361 4.34 -4.08 -18.36
C ASP A 361 5.42 -3.04 -18.67
N THR A 362 6.69 -3.44 -18.73
CA THR A 362 7.80 -2.53 -19.07
C THR A 362 7.69 -2.01 -20.51
N LEU A 363 7.33 -2.87 -21.47
CA LEU A 363 7.11 -2.50 -22.86
C LEU A 363 5.91 -1.52 -23.00
N GLU A 364 4.79 -1.84 -22.39
CA GLU A 364 3.58 -1.00 -22.43
C GLU A 364 3.82 0.38 -21.78
N LEU A 365 4.45 0.41 -20.60
CA LEU A 365 4.78 1.67 -19.90
C LEU A 365 5.77 2.52 -20.69
N SER A 366 6.59 1.89 -21.52
CA SER A 366 7.54 2.59 -22.41
C SER A 366 6.91 3.03 -23.73
N GLY A 367 5.67 2.60 -24.02
CA GLY A 367 5.04 2.78 -25.34
C GLY A 367 5.74 2.02 -26.46
N ALA A 368 6.66 1.11 -26.13
CA ALA A 368 7.37 0.29 -27.10
C ALA A 368 6.50 -0.88 -27.56
N LYS A 369 6.62 -1.21 -28.84
CA LYS A 369 5.92 -2.36 -29.41
C LYS A 369 6.94 -3.41 -29.81
N LEU A 370 6.69 -4.63 -29.42
CA LEU A 370 7.45 -5.75 -29.90
C LEU A 370 7.10 -6.02 -31.37
N LYS A 371 8.07 -5.97 -32.25
CA LYS A 371 7.95 -6.33 -33.67
C LYS A 371 8.94 -7.43 -33.97
N ASP A 372 8.44 -8.56 -34.44
CA ASP A 372 9.25 -9.71 -34.83
C ASP A 372 10.28 -10.12 -33.75
N GLY A 373 9.87 -10.03 -32.47
CA GLY A 373 10.74 -10.33 -31.33
C GLY A 373 11.67 -9.19 -30.91
N HIS A 374 11.70 -8.04 -31.60
CA HIS A 374 12.56 -6.91 -31.27
C HIS A 374 11.79 -5.70 -30.75
N ALA A 375 12.39 -4.98 -29.79
CA ALA A 375 11.89 -3.72 -29.30
C ALA A 375 13.04 -2.77 -28.94
N ALA A 376 12.91 -1.51 -29.36
CA ALA A 376 13.86 -0.45 -29.02
C ALA A 376 13.35 0.34 -27.81
N LEU A 377 14.15 0.47 -26.76
CA LEU A 377 13.84 1.19 -25.54
C LEU A 377 14.88 2.28 -25.27
N PRO A 378 14.49 3.40 -24.69
CA PRO A 378 15.46 4.39 -24.23
C PRO A 378 16.40 3.84 -23.14
N LEU A 379 17.64 4.31 -23.12
CA LEU A 379 18.69 3.85 -22.20
C LEU A 379 18.28 3.96 -20.73
N TYR A 380 17.47 4.95 -20.36
CA TYR A 380 16.99 5.14 -18.98
C TYR A 380 16.09 4.00 -18.48
N ARG A 381 15.68 3.07 -19.35
CA ARG A 381 14.96 1.85 -18.96
C ARG A 381 15.87 0.72 -18.46
N ALA A 382 17.18 0.85 -18.62
CA ALA A 382 18.12 -0.20 -18.22
C ALA A 382 18.00 -0.65 -16.76
N PRO A 383 17.92 0.25 -15.74
CA PRO A 383 17.78 -0.17 -14.35
C PRO A 383 16.47 -0.91 -14.08
N THR A 384 15.38 -0.48 -14.71
CA THR A 384 14.06 -1.09 -14.56
C THR A 384 13.98 -2.46 -15.21
N LEU A 385 14.54 -2.59 -16.43
CA LEU A 385 14.63 -3.88 -17.12
C LEU A 385 15.50 -4.88 -16.36
N ASP A 386 16.66 -4.45 -15.87
CA ASP A 386 17.55 -5.32 -15.11
C ASP A 386 16.85 -5.86 -13.88
N TRP A 387 16.10 -4.99 -13.20
CA TRP A 387 15.34 -5.40 -12.03
C TRP A 387 14.17 -6.33 -12.38
N ALA A 388 13.37 -5.98 -13.38
CA ALA A 388 12.18 -6.73 -13.79
C ALA A 388 12.52 -8.15 -14.28
N LEU A 389 13.65 -8.32 -14.98
CA LEU A 389 14.01 -9.57 -15.62
C LEU A 389 15.06 -10.38 -14.84
N SER A 390 15.68 -9.82 -13.79
CA SER A 390 16.70 -10.51 -13.01
C SER A 390 16.08 -11.46 -11.99
N GLY A 391 16.44 -12.74 -12.06
CA GLY A 391 16.02 -13.73 -11.07
C GLY A 391 14.61 -14.29 -11.27
N GLN A 392 13.95 -13.98 -12.38
CA GLN A 392 12.63 -14.50 -12.71
C GLN A 392 12.71 -15.98 -13.16
N ASN A 393 11.79 -16.79 -12.64
CA ASN A 393 11.66 -18.18 -13.04
C ASN A 393 11.12 -18.27 -14.48
N GLY A 394 11.62 -19.22 -15.25
CA GLY A 394 11.14 -19.51 -16.61
C GLY A 394 11.66 -18.57 -17.72
N LEU A 395 12.37 -17.49 -17.38
CA LEU A 395 12.92 -16.54 -18.33
C LEU A 395 14.45 -16.51 -18.26
N ARG A 396 15.12 -16.73 -19.39
CA ARG A 396 16.56 -16.53 -19.50
C ARG A 396 16.84 -15.09 -19.92
N PHE A 397 17.61 -14.37 -19.10
CA PHE A 397 17.97 -12.98 -19.35
C PHE A 397 19.45 -12.86 -19.71
N ASP A 398 19.73 -12.62 -21.00
CA ASP A 398 21.08 -12.45 -21.54
C ASP A 398 21.38 -10.94 -21.70
N ARG A 399 22.53 -10.50 -21.17
CA ARG A 399 22.95 -9.09 -21.09
C ARG A 399 24.29 -8.91 -21.77
N ASP A 400 24.45 -7.88 -22.57
CA ASP A 400 25.73 -7.47 -23.08
C ASP A 400 26.61 -6.81 -21.99
N ASP A 401 27.90 -6.60 -22.27
CA ASP A 401 28.82 -6.02 -21.30
C ASP A 401 28.55 -4.54 -21.03
N ALA A 402 27.97 -3.82 -21.98
CA ALA A 402 27.58 -2.42 -21.80
C ALA A 402 26.37 -2.30 -20.85
N PHE A 403 25.36 -3.14 -21.04
CA PHE A 403 24.22 -3.20 -20.14
C PHE A 403 24.61 -3.62 -18.72
N ARG A 404 25.49 -4.64 -18.59
CA ARG A 404 26.02 -5.05 -17.28
C ARG A 404 26.76 -3.93 -16.56
N ARG A 405 27.53 -3.11 -17.28
CA ARG A 405 28.19 -1.93 -16.70
C ARG A 405 27.19 -0.90 -16.19
N ILE A 406 26.16 -0.60 -16.98
CA ILE A 406 25.09 0.33 -16.59
C ILE A 406 24.40 -0.17 -15.32
N SER A 407 23.93 -1.41 -15.33
CA SER A 407 23.24 -2.02 -14.18
C SER A 407 24.12 -1.97 -12.91
N ARG A 408 25.40 -2.37 -12.99
CA ARG A 408 26.33 -2.29 -11.86
C ARG A 408 26.51 -0.87 -11.35
N SER A 409 26.57 0.13 -12.25
CA SER A 409 26.74 1.52 -11.86
C SER A 409 25.57 2.05 -11.03
N PHE A 410 24.36 1.55 -11.27
CA PHE A 410 23.19 1.90 -10.46
C PHE A 410 23.11 1.14 -9.12
N HIS A 411 23.52 -0.13 -9.11
CA HIS A 411 23.52 -0.93 -7.89
C HIS A 411 24.69 -0.60 -6.94
N ALA A 412 25.84 -0.25 -7.49
CA ALA A 412 27.08 -0.03 -6.74
C ALA A 412 27.60 1.41 -6.90
N VAL A 413 26.74 2.42 -6.70
CA VAL A 413 27.13 3.85 -6.78
C VAL A 413 28.30 4.19 -5.86
N ARG A 414 28.42 3.50 -4.71
CA ARG A 414 29.51 3.70 -3.74
C ARG A 414 30.87 3.29 -4.30
N ASP A 415 30.90 2.34 -5.22
CA ASP A 415 32.11 1.80 -5.85
C ASP A 415 32.47 2.54 -7.15
N SER A 416 31.74 3.62 -7.46
CA SER A 416 31.97 4.48 -8.61
C SER A 416 33.38 5.11 -8.58
N GLU A 417 34.06 5.12 -9.71
CA GLU A 417 35.38 5.75 -9.89
C GLU A 417 35.37 7.28 -9.78
N TYR A 418 34.17 7.90 -9.74
CA TYR A 418 34.05 9.34 -9.65
C TYR A 418 34.54 9.86 -8.29
N THR A 419 35.60 10.66 -8.32
CA THR A 419 36.16 11.34 -7.14
C THR A 419 35.71 12.80 -7.11
N PRO A 420 35.32 13.35 -5.95
CA PRO A 420 35.01 14.77 -5.81
C PRO A 420 36.21 15.65 -6.11
N PRO A 421 36.00 16.91 -6.53
CA PRO A 421 37.06 17.89 -6.70
C PRO A 421 37.97 17.99 -5.48
N LEU A 422 39.30 18.15 -5.71
CA LEU A 422 40.31 18.15 -4.64
C LEU A 422 40.01 19.18 -3.55
N SER A 423 39.50 20.34 -3.94
CA SER A 423 39.14 21.44 -3.02
C SER A 423 38.05 21.05 -2.02
N LEU A 424 37.18 20.08 -2.39
CA LEU A 424 36.01 19.66 -1.60
C LEU A 424 36.13 18.29 -0.95
N GLN A 425 37.18 17.52 -1.25
CA GLN A 425 37.35 16.18 -0.68
C GLN A 425 37.37 16.13 0.85
N LYS A 426 37.97 17.16 1.50
CA LYS A 426 38.01 17.27 2.97
C LYS A 426 36.72 17.85 3.56
N THR A 427 35.97 18.60 2.78
CA THR A 427 34.73 19.27 3.21
C THR A 427 33.52 18.34 3.15
N LEU A 428 33.45 17.47 2.13
CA LEU A 428 32.32 16.56 1.93
C LEU A 428 32.33 15.40 2.92
N ARG A 429 31.22 15.16 3.58
CA ARG A 429 30.97 13.98 4.41
C ARG A 429 30.84 12.73 3.53
N LYS A 430 30.96 11.53 4.12
CA LYS A 430 30.91 10.27 3.39
C LYS A 430 29.64 10.17 2.53
N TYR A 431 28.46 10.37 3.13
CA TYR A 431 27.20 10.31 2.38
C TYR A 431 27.09 11.39 1.30
N GLN A 432 27.67 12.58 1.50
CA GLN A 432 27.67 13.63 0.46
C GLN A 432 28.55 13.26 -0.74
N ARG A 433 29.65 12.54 -0.50
CA ARG A 433 30.46 11.96 -1.59
C ARG A 433 29.67 10.92 -2.37
N ASP A 434 28.86 10.09 -1.68
CA ASP A 434 27.99 9.12 -2.34
C ASP A 434 26.90 9.82 -3.17
N GLY A 435 26.32 10.94 -2.68
CA GLY A 435 25.39 11.75 -3.45
C GLY A 435 26.04 12.43 -4.68
N TYR A 436 27.26 12.92 -4.53
CA TYR A 436 28.06 13.41 -5.65
C TYR A 436 28.28 12.32 -6.72
N ARG A 437 28.68 11.11 -6.30
CA ARG A 437 28.88 9.97 -7.21
C ARG A 437 27.61 9.60 -7.94
N TRP A 438 26.49 9.61 -7.24
CA TRP A 438 25.18 9.32 -7.81
C TRP A 438 24.79 10.36 -8.89
N LEU A 439 24.97 11.67 -8.62
CA LEU A 439 24.73 12.72 -9.61
C LEU A 439 25.61 12.54 -10.85
N ARG A 440 26.90 12.21 -10.65
CA ARG A 440 27.85 11.93 -11.72
C ARG A 440 27.48 10.71 -12.55
N THR A 441 26.99 9.66 -11.90
CA THR A 441 26.55 8.43 -12.57
C THR A 441 25.33 8.70 -13.46
N LEU A 442 24.34 9.42 -12.95
CA LEU A 442 23.18 9.81 -13.75
C LEU A 442 23.54 10.69 -14.93
N ASP A 443 24.38 11.72 -14.71
CA ASP A 443 24.85 12.60 -15.77
C ASP A 443 25.63 11.84 -16.84
N GLY A 444 26.48 10.90 -16.46
CA GLY A 444 27.26 10.07 -17.39
C GLY A 444 26.39 9.30 -18.39
N TYR A 445 25.17 8.95 -17.97
CA TYR A 445 24.17 8.29 -18.83
C TYR A 445 23.12 9.26 -19.41
N GLY A 446 23.23 10.56 -19.16
CA GLY A 446 22.25 11.56 -19.61
C GLY A 446 20.88 11.44 -18.93
N MET A 447 20.84 10.88 -17.72
CA MET A 447 19.62 10.65 -16.95
C MET A 447 19.44 11.72 -15.87
N GLY A 448 18.19 12.05 -15.59
CA GLY A 448 17.82 12.93 -14.49
C GLY A 448 17.53 12.17 -13.19
N GLY A 449 17.46 12.90 -12.06
CA GLY A 449 17.09 12.28 -10.80
C GLY A 449 16.70 13.27 -9.70
N ILE A 450 16.13 12.73 -8.62
CA ILE A 450 15.67 13.48 -7.44
C ILE A 450 16.64 13.24 -6.28
N LEU A 451 17.34 14.27 -5.84
CA LEU A 451 18.09 14.23 -4.59
C LEU A 451 17.13 14.62 -3.44
N ALA A 452 16.60 13.61 -2.79
CA ALA A 452 15.54 13.69 -1.79
C ALA A 452 16.05 13.61 -0.34
N ASP A 453 17.31 13.95 -0.10
CA ASP A 453 17.90 13.97 1.24
C ASP A 453 17.09 14.87 2.17
N ASP A 454 17.02 14.50 3.46
CA ASP A 454 16.41 15.34 4.49
C ASP A 454 16.98 16.76 4.45
N MET A 455 16.20 17.74 4.92
CA MET A 455 16.64 19.11 5.01
C MET A 455 17.86 19.23 5.93
N GLY A 456 18.83 20.10 5.54
CA GLY A 456 20.04 20.30 6.32
C GLY A 456 21.15 19.26 6.09
N LEU A 457 20.98 18.26 5.24
CA LEU A 457 22.01 17.29 4.85
C LEU A 457 23.00 17.85 3.80
N GLY A 458 22.85 19.10 3.38
CA GLY A 458 23.77 19.75 2.45
C GLY A 458 23.58 19.31 1.00
N LYS A 459 22.34 19.31 0.50
CA LYS A 459 22.03 19.10 -0.92
C LYS A 459 22.78 20.08 -1.82
N THR A 460 22.84 21.37 -1.42
CA THR A 460 23.52 22.44 -2.16
C THR A 460 24.99 22.11 -2.40
N VAL A 461 25.75 21.73 -1.35
CA VAL A 461 27.19 21.43 -1.50
C VAL A 461 27.45 20.20 -2.37
N GLN A 462 26.56 19.22 -2.36
CA GLN A 462 26.64 18.05 -3.24
C GLN A 462 26.49 18.46 -4.72
N VAL A 463 25.50 19.31 -5.01
CA VAL A 463 25.26 19.85 -6.36
C VAL A 463 26.41 20.77 -6.80
N LEU A 464 26.88 21.68 -5.94
CA LEU A 464 28.00 22.54 -6.25
C LEU A 464 29.28 21.74 -6.53
N SER A 465 29.52 20.66 -5.78
CA SER A 465 30.64 19.74 -6.04
C SER A 465 30.55 19.07 -7.41
N TYR A 466 29.32 18.67 -7.78
CA TYR A 466 29.05 18.10 -9.10
C TYR A 466 29.32 19.12 -10.21
N LEU A 467 28.80 20.36 -10.09
CA LEU A 467 28.99 21.41 -11.08
C LEU A 467 30.48 21.82 -11.22
N LEU A 468 31.20 21.89 -10.09
CA LEU A 468 32.62 22.15 -10.11
C LEU A 468 33.42 21.07 -10.85
N ALA A 469 33.07 19.80 -10.60
CA ALA A 469 33.72 18.69 -11.30
C ALA A 469 33.43 18.71 -12.81
N MET A 470 32.24 19.19 -13.22
CA MET A 470 31.93 19.37 -14.64
C MET A 470 32.78 20.44 -15.29
N LYS A 471 32.93 21.58 -14.62
CA LYS A 471 33.81 22.68 -15.07
C LYS A 471 35.26 22.23 -15.19
N GLU A 472 35.79 21.55 -14.17
CA GLU A 472 37.14 20.98 -14.18
C GLU A 472 37.32 19.93 -15.31
N GLY A 473 36.26 19.25 -15.68
CA GLY A 473 36.19 18.34 -16.83
C GLY A 473 36.07 19.00 -18.19
N GLY A 474 36.11 20.35 -18.27
CA GLY A 474 36.11 21.12 -19.52
C GLY A 474 34.71 21.50 -20.03
N GLN A 475 33.67 21.38 -19.21
CA GLN A 475 32.31 21.81 -19.61
C GLN A 475 32.26 23.33 -19.75
N GLN A 476 31.74 23.81 -20.91
CA GLN A 476 31.67 25.22 -21.27
C GLN A 476 30.28 25.86 -21.14
N LEU A 477 29.21 25.07 -21.22
CA LEU A 477 27.86 25.58 -21.09
C LEU A 477 27.52 25.90 -19.62
N PRO A 478 26.85 27.03 -19.35
CA PRO A 478 26.38 27.30 -17.98
C PRO A 478 25.35 26.31 -17.50
N SER A 479 25.22 26.12 -16.19
CA SER A 479 24.14 25.37 -15.57
C SER A 479 23.12 26.35 -14.99
N LEU A 480 21.85 25.99 -15.01
CA LEU A 480 20.74 26.79 -14.49
C LEU A 480 20.23 26.21 -13.18
N ILE A 481 20.18 27.00 -12.12
CA ILE A 481 19.51 26.72 -10.86
C ILE A 481 18.20 27.50 -10.79
N VAL A 482 17.08 26.81 -10.61
CA VAL A 482 15.77 27.41 -10.38
C VAL A 482 15.36 27.10 -8.95
N CYS A 483 15.18 28.13 -8.14
CA CYS A 483 14.88 27.97 -6.71
C CYS A 483 13.77 28.94 -6.26
N PRO A 484 13.20 28.83 -5.05
CA PRO A 484 12.40 29.89 -4.46
C PRO A 484 13.14 31.23 -4.42
N ALA A 485 12.39 32.32 -4.61
CA ALA A 485 13.01 33.67 -4.67
C ALA A 485 13.84 34.04 -3.44
N SER A 486 13.55 33.50 -2.29
CA SER A 486 14.30 33.71 -1.04
C SER A 486 15.62 32.95 -0.99
N LEU A 487 15.82 31.95 -1.85
CA LEU A 487 17.03 31.12 -1.88
C LEU A 487 18.08 31.58 -2.91
N VAL A 488 17.73 32.50 -3.81
CA VAL A 488 18.63 32.95 -4.88
C VAL A 488 19.96 33.46 -4.33
N LEU A 489 19.92 34.36 -3.35
CA LEU A 489 21.12 34.89 -2.70
C LEU A 489 21.86 33.82 -1.88
N ASN A 490 21.13 32.97 -1.20
CA ASN A 490 21.74 31.88 -0.43
C ASN A 490 22.54 30.93 -1.33
N TRP A 491 22.04 30.60 -2.52
CA TRP A 491 22.75 29.79 -3.51
C TRP A 491 24.05 30.50 -3.96
N GLN A 492 24.01 31.83 -4.15
CA GLN A 492 25.18 32.63 -4.51
C GLN A 492 26.22 32.64 -3.39
N GLU A 493 25.80 32.86 -2.15
CA GLU A 493 26.67 32.83 -0.97
C GLU A 493 27.30 31.45 -0.75
N GLU A 494 26.54 30.37 -0.88
CA GLU A 494 27.08 29.02 -0.75
C GLU A 494 28.03 28.68 -1.91
N CYS A 495 27.77 29.17 -3.13
CA CYS A 495 28.69 29.04 -4.26
C CYS A 495 30.02 29.74 -3.96
N GLN A 496 29.99 30.96 -3.48
CA GLN A 496 31.21 31.70 -3.11
C GLN A 496 31.97 31.03 -1.97
N LYS A 497 31.26 30.46 -1.02
CA LYS A 497 31.86 29.80 0.15
C LYS A 497 32.52 28.46 -0.19
N PHE A 498 31.86 27.61 -0.95
CA PHE A 498 32.29 26.21 -1.18
C PHE A 498 33.01 26.05 -2.52
N THR A 499 32.62 26.82 -3.52
CA THR A 499 33.13 26.68 -4.89
C THR A 499 33.46 28.06 -5.49
N PRO A 500 34.39 28.84 -4.91
CA PRO A 500 34.74 30.18 -5.41
C PRO A 500 35.29 30.17 -6.84
N GLN A 501 35.63 29.01 -7.37
CA GLN A 501 36.06 28.82 -8.76
C GLN A 501 34.90 28.93 -9.76
N LEU A 502 33.63 28.72 -9.32
CA LEU A 502 32.45 28.83 -10.17
C LEU A 502 32.00 30.29 -10.23
N GLN A 503 31.92 30.84 -11.46
CA GLN A 503 31.34 32.15 -11.68
C GLN A 503 29.82 32.06 -11.71
N SER A 504 29.15 32.67 -10.74
CA SER A 504 27.69 32.65 -10.64
C SER A 504 27.06 33.99 -10.94
N VAL A 505 25.97 33.97 -11.71
CA VAL A 505 25.11 35.13 -11.99
C VAL A 505 23.75 34.91 -11.36
N ALA A 506 23.35 35.79 -10.44
CA ALA A 506 22.01 35.77 -9.85
C ALA A 506 21.09 36.70 -10.63
N MET A 507 19.94 36.18 -11.05
CA MET A 507 18.91 36.91 -11.78
C MET A 507 18.03 37.65 -10.76
N ASP A 508 18.30 38.93 -10.56
CA ASP A 508 17.54 39.77 -9.64
C ASP A 508 17.29 41.17 -10.25
N GLY A 509 16.68 42.06 -9.50
CA GLY A 509 16.39 43.43 -9.91
C GLY A 509 15.17 43.55 -10.84
N ASP A 510 15.10 44.66 -11.59
CA ASP A 510 14.06 44.95 -12.55
C ASP A 510 14.26 44.24 -13.89
N ALA A 511 13.29 44.35 -14.81
CA ALA A 511 13.34 43.62 -16.07
C ALA A 511 14.48 44.05 -16.98
N ALA A 512 14.85 45.34 -16.95
CA ALA A 512 15.94 45.86 -17.76
C ALA A 512 17.31 45.38 -17.23
N HIS A 513 17.48 45.39 -15.91
CA HIS A 513 18.68 44.84 -15.28
C HIS A 513 18.87 43.38 -15.61
N ARG A 514 17.82 42.58 -15.47
CA ARG A 514 17.89 41.14 -15.76
C ARG A 514 18.16 40.83 -17.25
N ALA A 515 17.61 41.66 -18.16
CA ALA A 515 17.93 41.54 -19.59
C ALA A 515 19.43 41.83 -19.87
N ALA A 516 20.02 42.79 -19.18
CA ALA A 516 21.46 43.09 -19.32
C ALA A 516 22.35 41.96 -18.72
N LEU A 517 21.90 41.25 -17.71
CA LEU A 517 22.65 40.13 -17.14
C LEU A 517 22.80 38.93 -18.10
N VAL A 518 21.94 38.81 -19.12
CA VAL A 518 22.01 37.71 -20.08
C VAL A 518 23.33 37.74 -20.89
N ASP A 519 23.87 38.91 -21.18
CA ASP A 519 25.14 39.03 -21.90
C ASP A 519 26.31 38.39 -21.14
N GLY A 520 26.21 38.33 -19.82
CA GLY A 520 27.21 37.69 -18.94
C GLY A 520 27.10 36.16 -18.86
N TRP A 521 26.04 35.53 -19.37
CA TRP A 521 25.84 34.10 -19.27
C TRP A 521 26.89 33.29 -20.02
N ALA A 522 27.43 33.82 -21.13
CA ALA A 522 28.49 33.15 -21.90
C ALA A 522 29.78 32.92 -21.10
N GLN A 523 30.01 33.72 -20.05
CA GLN A 523 31.16 33.61 -19.17
C GLN A 523 30.83 33.02 -17.81
N ALA A 524 29.55 32.86 -17.51
CA ALA A 524 29.10 32.28 -16.26
C ALA A 524 29.12 30.74 -16.29
N ASP A 525 29.51 30.13 -15.21
CA ASP A 525 29.35 28.69 -15.00
C ASP A 525 27.95 28.32 -14.46
N LEU A 526 27.33 29.29 -13.75
CA LEU A 526 26.10 29.09 -13.03
C LEU A 526 25.17 30.30 -13.12
N VAL A 527 23.96 30.07 -13.60
CA VAL A 527 22.87 31.05 -13.62
C VAL A 527 21.85 30.65 -12.56
N ILE A 528 21.52 31.55 -11.64
CA ILE A 528 20.62 31.30 -10.52
C ILE A 528 19.38 32.18 -10.70
N THR A 529 18.18 31.57 -10.75
CA THR A 529 16.92 32.32 -10.93
C THR A 529 15.81 31.76 -10.04
N SER A 530 14.71 32.51 -9.91
CA SER A 530 13.52 31.99 -9.22
C SER A 530 12.46 31.47 -10.19
N TYR A 531 11.61 30.59 -9.70
CA TYR A 531 10.47 30.05 -10.48
C TYR A 531 9.58 31.14 -11.07
N ASP A 532 9.34 32.21 -10.32
CA ASP A 532 8.49 33.32 -10.77
C ASP A 532 9.20 34.22 -11.81
N LEU A 533 10.50 34.45 -11.66
CA LEU A 533 11.28 35.16 -12.65
C LEU A 533 11.47 34.35 -13.92
N LEU A 534 11.78 33.05 -13.82
CA LEU A 534 11.86 32.18 -15.00
C LEU A 534 10.57 32.22 -15.81
N ARG A 535 9.41 32.13 -15.14
CA ARG A 535 8.10 32.23 -15.81
C ARG A 535 7.85 33.58 -16.43
N ARG A 536 8.24 34.67 -15.78
CA ARG A 536 8.03 36.03 -16.25
C ARG A 536 8.93 36.37 -17.44
N ASP A 537 10.17 35.93 -17.35
CA ASP A 537 11.24 36.26 -18.29
C ASP A 537 11.52 35.09 -19.28
N GLU A 538 10.56 34.22 -19.51
CA GLU A 538 10.68 32.98 -20.32
C GLU A 538 11.39 33.20 -21.64
N LYS A 539 11.17 34.38 -22.29
CA LYS A 539 11.78 34.75 -23.56
C LYS A 539 13.28 34.88 -23.49
N LEU A 540 13.87 35.27 -22.32
CA LEU A 540 15.31 35.37 -22.13
C LEU A 540 16.00 34.02 -22.13
N TYR A 541 15.29 32.96 -21.68
CA TYR A 541 15.79 31.60 -21.63
C TYR A 541 15.51 30.83 -22.92
N ALA A 542 14.57 31.31 -23.74
CA ALA A 542 14.24 30.68 -25.02
C ALA A 542 15.45 30.79 -25.98
N GLY A 543 15.87 29.64 -26.51
CA GLY A 543 17.02 29.55 -27.40
C GLY A 543 18.39 29.45 -26.70
N GLN A 544 18.45 29.58 -25.39
CA GLN A 544 19.67 29.32 -24.61
C GLN A 544 19.77 27.80 -24.28
N SER A 545 21.03 27.31 -24.27
CA SER A 545 21.30 25.91 -23.91
C SER A 545 22.10 25.90 -22.61
N PHE A 546 21.63 25.06 -21.68
CA PHE A 546 22.28 24.83 -20.40
C PHE A 546 22.87 23.44 -20.32
N TYR A 547 23.95 23.27 -19.58
CA TYR A 547 24.46 21.93 -19.29
C TYR A 547 23.50 21.15 -18.41
N ALA A 548 23.19 21.69 -17.24
CA ALA A 548 22.25 21.12 -16.31
C ALA A 548 21.16 22.12 -15.93
N CYS A 549 19.92 21.66 -15.77
CA CYS A 549 18.84 22.44 -15.13
C CYS A 549 18.49 21.77 -13.78
N ILE A 550 18.71 22.50 -12.70
CA ILE A 550 18.56 22.01 -11.34
C ILE A 550 17.43 22.77 -10.66
N LEU A 551 16.43 22.06 -10.19
CA LEU A 551 15.33 22.63 -9.43
C LEU A 551 15.57 22.43 -7.95
N ASP A 552 15.61 23.52 -7.19
CA ASP A 552 15.58 23.45 -5.73
C ASP A 552 14.16 23.67 -5.20
N GLU A 553 13.79 22.94 -4.16
CA GLU A 553 12.42 22.83 -3.65
C GLU A 553 11.44 22.49 -4.79
N ALA A 554 11.72 21.36 -5.46
CA ALA A 554 11.02 20.94 -6.68
C ALA A 554 9.51 20.75 -6.52
N GLN A 555 8.98 20.68 -5.30
CA GLN A 555 7.54 20.74 -5.05
C GLN A 555 6.87 22.01 -5.59
N ALA A 556 7.63 23.03 -5.94
CA ALA A 556 7.12 24.22 -6.64
C ALA A 556 6.45 23.88 -7.99
N ILE A 557 6.80 22.75 -8.61
CA ILE A 557 6.26 22.27 -9.88
C ILE A 557 5.36 21.05 -9.73
N LYS A 558 4.84 20.77 -8.54
CA LYS A 558 3.99 19.61 -8.24
C LYS A 558 2.72 19.49 -9.10
N ASN A 559 2.25 20.58 -9.65
CA ASN A 559 1.08 20.58 -10.54
C ASN A 559 1.50 20.88 -11.98
N HIS A 560 1.39 19.87 -12.86
CA HIS A 560 1.75 19.92 -14.26
C HIS A 560 0.92 20.91 -15.10
N THR A 561 -0.22 21.40 -14.60
CA THR A 561 -1.06 22.37 -15.30
C THR A 561 -0.58 23.81 -15.15
N THR A 562 0.29 24.09 -14.16
CA THR A 562 0.72 25.43 -13.80
C THR A 562 1.67 26.04 -14.83
N GLN A 563 1.67 27.36 -14.91
CA GLN A 563 2.60 28.09 -15.77
C GLN A 563 4.08 27.96 -15.31
N LYS A 564 4.32 27.76 -14.00
CA LYS A 564 5.66 27.49 -13.46
C LYS A 564 6.21 26.19 -14.02
N TYR A 565 5.42 25.12 -13.97
CA TYR A 565 5.78 23.83 -14.53
C TYR A 565 6.11 23.93 -16.03
N LYS A 566 5.22 24.58 -16.81
CA LYS A 566 5.40 24.73 -18.25
C LYS A 566 6.68 25.52 -18.60
N ALA A 567 6.97 26.58 -17.86
CA ALA A 567 8.18 27.38 -18.07
C ALA A 567 9.46 26.58 -17.81
N VAL A 568 9.49 25.81 -16.71
CA VAL A 568 10.65 24.98 -16.37
C VAL A 568 10.87 23.87 -17.41
N CYS A 569 9.82 23.22 -17.88
CA CYS A 569 9.91 22.15 -18.90
C CYS A 569 10.45 22.64 -20.25
N ARG A 570 10.29 23.95 -20.59
CA ARG A 570 10.78 24.55 -21.84
C ARG A 570 12.27 24.87 -21.80
N VAL A 571 12.91 24.85 -20.64
CA VAL A 571 14.36 25.08 -20.55
C VAL A 571 15.09 23.97 -21.29
N ASN A 572 15.95 24.36 -22.23
CA ASN A 572 16.80 23.43 -22.96
C ASN A 572 18.05 23.11 -22.12
N SER A 573 18.19 21.87 -21.70
CA SER A 573 19.33 21.40 -20.91
C SER A 573 19.63 19.93 -21.22
N ARG A 574 20.90 19.53 -21.11
CA ARG A 574 21.34 18.16 -21.36
C ARG A 574 20.84 17.21 -20.27
N VAL A 575 20.92 17.63 -19.01
CA VAL A 575 20.52 16.82 -17.86
C VAL A 575 19.68 17.66 -16.89
N ARG A 576 18.79 17.02 -16.15
CA ARG A 576 17.88 17.69 -15.24
C ARG A 576 17.89 17.01 -13.89
N PHE A 577 18.00 17.79 -12.82
CA PHE A 577 17.96 17.30 -11.45
C PHE A 577 16.92 18.06 -10.64
N ALA A 578 16.34 17.40 -9.66
CA ALA A 578 15.41 17.98 -8.71
C ALA A 578 15.91 17.77 -7.29
N LEU A 579 15.88 18.83 -6.48
CA LEU A 579 16.20 18.79 -5.07
C LEU A 579 14.93 19.02 -4.27
N THR A 580 14.63 18.15 -3.34
CA THR A 580 13.49 18.31 -2.44
C THR A 580 13.75 17.52 -1.15
N GLY A 581 13.17 17.94 -0.03
CA GLY A 581 13.14 17.12 1.18
C GLY A 581 11.97 16.10 1.16
N THR A 582 10.97 16.36 0.30
CA THR A 582 9.73 15.58 0.21
C THR A 582 9.35 15.42 -1.26
N PRO A 583 9.72 14.30 -1.91
CA PRO A 583 9.41 14.08 -3.32
C PRO A 583 7.91 13.90 -3.61
N VAL A 584 7.13 13.50 -2.62
CA VAL A 584 5.67 13.45 -2.64
C VAL A 584 5.15 14.08 -1.36
N GLU A 585 4.37 15.15 -1.48
CA GLU A 585 3.73 15.81 -0.32
C GLU A 585 2.28 15.37 -0.16
N ASN A 586 1.50 15.37 -1.24
CA ASN A 586 0.05 15.24 -1.18
C ASN A 586 -0.55 14.18 -2.10
N ARG A 587 0.03 13.99 -3.29
CA ARG A 587 -0.50 13.10 -4.32
C ARG A 587 0.63 12.50 -5.15
N LEU A 588 0.42 11.28 -5.61
CA LEU A 588 1.34 10.61 -6.54
C LEU A 588 1.52 11.37 -7.87
N GLY A 589 0.51 12.15 -8.27
CA GLY A 589 0.62 13.07 -9.41
C GLY A 589 1.72 14.12 -9.28
N GLU A 590 2.18 14.46 -8.06
CA GLU A 590 3.33 15.35 -7.84
C GLU A 590 4.63 14.70 -8.29
N LEU A 591 4.82 13.42 -7.95
CA LEU A 591 5.94 12.61 -8.41
C LEU A 591 5.97 12.52 -9.93
N TRP A 592 4.81 12.28 -10.55
CA TRP A 592 4.66 12.27 -11.99
C TRP A 592 5.11 13.60 -12.62
N SER A 593 4.73 14.73 -12.04
CA SER A 593 5.11 16.05 -12.53
C SER A 593 6.62 16.26 -12.50
N ILE A 594 7.28 15.86 -11.41
CA ILE A 594 8.74 15.97 -11.28
C ILE A 594 9.43 15.03 -12.28
N PHE A 595 9.01 13.78 -12.41
CA PHE A 595 9.59 12.85 -13.38
C PHE A 595 9.39 13.29 -14.83
N SER A 596 8.25 13.90 -15.15
CA SER A 596 7.99 14.45 -16.47
C SER A 596 8.92 15.65 -16.81
N PHE A 597 9.37 16.40 -15.80
CA PHE A 597 10.43 17.37 -15.97
C PHE A 597 11.80 16.70 -16.14
N LEU A 598 12.15 15.74 -15.27
CA LEU A 598 13.48 15.10 -15.25
C LEU A 598 13.78 14.32 -16.53
N MET A 599 12.84 13.47 -16.92
CA MET A 599 12.97 12.55 -18.06
C MET A 599 11.61 12.47 -18.78
N PRO A 600 11.35 13.36 -19.74
CA PRO A 600 10.09 13.35 -20.49
C PRO A 600 9.84 12.00 -21.15
N GLY A 601 8.64 11.43 -20.94
CA GLY A 601 8.25 10.12 -21.45
C GLY A 601 8.73 8.92 -20.63
N TYR A 602 9.41 9.15 -19.50
CA TYR A 602 9.80 8.07 -18.60
C TYR A 602 8.58 7.41 -17.95
N LEU A 603 7.71 8.15 -17.30
CA LEU A 603 6.43 7.67 -16.81
C LEU A 603 5.36 7.79 -17.92
N PRO A 604 4.34 6.93 -17.93
CA PRO A 604 3.29 6.98 -18.94
C PRO A 604 2.51 8.30 -18.88
N PRO A 605 1.70 8.63 -19.90
CA PRO A 605 0.85 9.82 -19.88
C PRO A 605 0.03 9.90 -18.60
N TYR A 606 -0.20 11.11 -18.08
CA TYR A 606 -0.81 11.34 -16.75
C TYR A 606 -2.12 10.56 -16.52
N LYS A 607 -2.98 10.49 -17.55
CA LYS A 607 -4.25 9.72 -17.48
C LYS A 607 -4.00 8.23 -17.22
N THR A 608 -3.01 7.65 -17.91
CA THR A 608 -2.62 6.24 -17.73
C THR A 608 -1.93 6.03 -16.38
N PHE A 609 -1.08 6.97 -15.95
CA PHE A 609 -0.45 6.95 -14.63
C PHE A 609 -1.49 6.94 -13.50
N CYS A 610 -2.51 7.80 -13.57
CA CYS A 610 -3.60 7.82 -12.59
C CYS A 610 -4.37 6.50 -12.57
N ALA A 611 -4.64 5.89 -13.73
CA ALA A 611 -5.39 4.64 -13.78
C ALA A 611 -4.58 3.44 -13.27
N ARG A 612 -3.26 3.38 -13.54
CA ARG A 612 -2.41 2.24 -13.19
C ARG A 612 -1.75 2.33 -11.82
N PHE A 613 -1.52 3.55 -11.31
CA PHE A 613 -0.79 3.75 -10.05
C PHE A 613 -1.60 4.55 -9.03
N GLU A 614 -2.04 5.77 -9.35
CA GLU A 614 -2.63 6.66 -8.35
C GLU A 614 -3.93 6.09 -7.77
N LYS A 615 -4.86 5.62 -8.61
CA LYS A 615 -6.12 5.03 -8.14
C LYS A 615 -5.93 3.71 -7.38
N PRO A 616 -5.22 2.70 -7.93
CA PRO A 616 -5.00 1.45 -7.20
C PRO A 616 -4.29 1.64 -5.87
N ILE A 617 -3.29 2.53 -5.79
CA ILE A 617 -2.55 2.78 -4.55
C ILE A 617 -3.41 3.53 -3.51
N VAL A 618 -4.18 4.55 -3.95
CA VAL A 618 -4.90 5.44 -3.01
C VAL A 618 -6.27 4.90 -2.64
N GLN A 619 -6.98 4.23 -3.57
CA GLN A 619 -8.35 3.74 -3.37
C GLN A 619 -8.41 2.27 -2.96
N ASP A 620 -7.53 1.44 -3.56
CA ASP A 620 -7.57 -0.01 -3.41
C ASP A 620 -6.43 -0.54 -2.52
N GLU A 621 -5.52 0.34 -2.04
CA GLU A 621 -4.34 0.02 -1.23
C GLU A 621 -3.46 -1.09 -1.84
N ASP A 622 -3.37 -1.13 -3.17
CA ASP A 622 -2.69 -2.18 -3.92
C ASP A 622 -1.17 -2.15 -3.70
N ALA A 623 -0.67 -3.07 -2.89
CA ALA A 623 0.75 -3.21 -2.58
C ALA A 623 1.61 -3.53 -3.83
N ASN A 624 1.05 -4.21 -4.84
CA ASN A 624 1.76 -4.51 -6.07
C ASN A 624 1.95 -3.24 -6.92
N ALA A 625 0.94 -2.38 -6.99
CA ALA A 625 1.06 -1.08 -7.66
C ALA A 625 2.12 -0.19 -6.97
N VAL A 626 2.19 -0.20 -5.62
CA VAL A 626 3.25 0.47 -4.84
C VAL A 626 4.62 -0.10 -5.20
N ARG A 627 4.78 -1.42 -5.16
CA ARG A 627 6.04 -2.09 -5.49
C ARG A 627 6.52 -1.73 -6.90
N ARG A 628 5.63 -1.82 -7.90
CA ARG A 628 5.92 -1.46 -9.29
C ARG A 628 6.34 0.01 -9.43
N LEU A 629 5.61 0.94 -8.82
CA LEU A 629 5.98 2.36 -8.89
C LEU A 629 7.37 2.61 -8.29
N ASN A 630 7.66 2.01 -7.14
CA ASN A 630 8.97 2.12 -6.48
C ASN A 630 10.09 1.53 -7.33
N GLN A 631 9.84 0.45 -8.05
CA GLN A 631 10.78 -0.15 -8.99
C GLN A 631 11.12 0.79 -10.16
N PHE A 632 10.12 1.47 -10.71
CA PHE A 632 10.34 2.44 -11.77
C PHE A 632 11.07 3.69 -11.27
N THR A 633 10.72 4.21 -10.12
CA THR A 633 11.21 5.52 -9.64
C THR A 633 12.43 5.42 -8.73
N GLY A 634 12.57 4.33 -7.99
CA GLY A 634 13.62 4.13 -6.99
C GLY A 634 15.05 4.36 -7.46
N PRO A 635 15.50 3.87 -8.62
CA PRO A 635 16.85 4.10 -9.14
C PRO A 635 17.20 5.59 -9.32
N PHE A 636 16.19 6.45 -9.51
CA PHE A 636 16.32 7.87 -9.80
C PHE A 636 15.98 8.77 -8.60
N ILE A 637 15.77 8.17 -7.42
CA ILE A 637 15.51 8.90 -6.17
C ILE A 637 16.57 8.51 -5.15
N LEU A 638 17.38 9.46 -4.74
CA LEU A 638 18.31 9.26 -3.63
C LEU A 638 17.77 9.97 -2.40
N ARG A 639 17.31 9.21 -1.42
CA ARG A 639 16.76 9.69 -0.15
C ARG A 639 17.57 9.14 1.01
N ARG A 640 17.96 10.01 1.93
CA ARG A 640 18.65 9.63 3.18
C ARG A 640 18.09 10.46 4.32
N MET A 641 17.82 9.78 5.42
CA MET A 641 17.31 10.39 6.64
C MET A 641 18.48 10.91 7.51
N LYS A 642 18.25 11.98 8.26
CA LYS A 642 19.24 12.50 9.22
C LYS A 642 19.66 11.45 10.24
N SER A 643 18.71 10.68 10.74
CA SER A 643 18.93 9.58 11.69
C SER A 643 19.88 8.50 11.20
N GLU A 644 19.94 8.27 9.89
CA GLU A 644 20.80 7.26 9.27
C GLU A 644 22.23 7.73 9.07
N VAL A 645 22.41 9.02 8.70
CA VAL A 645 23.70 9.53 8.21
C VAL A 645 24.42 10.48 9.16
N LEU A 646 23.71 11.08 10.12
CA LEU A 646 24.26 12.06 11.07
C LEU A 646 24.11 11.58 12.52
N ARG A 647 24.96 10.64 12.92
CA ARG A 647 25.03 10.15 14.32
C ARG A 647 25.54 11.21 15.30
N GLU A 648 26.09 12.30 14.81
CA GLU A 648 26.68 13.38 15.61
C GLU A 648 25.67 14.46 16.00
N LEU A 649 24.48 14.50 15.39
CA LEU A 649 23.45 15.45 15.78
C LEU A 649 22.95 15.15 17.18
N PRO A 650 22.83 16.19 18.04
CA PRO A 650 22.22 16.04 19.34
C PRO A 650 20.80 15.45 19.21
N PRO A 651 20.26 14.81 20.24
CA PRO A 651 18.90 14.28 20.21
C PRO A 651 17.87 15.38 19.99
N LYS A 652 16.80 15.02 19.24
CA LYS A 652 15.60 15.85 19.08
C LYS A 652 14.46 15.21 19.88
N THR A 653 13.83 16.00 20.73
CA THR A 653 12.67 15.58 21.54
C THR A 653 11.44 16.35 21.08
N GLU A 654 10.33 15.68 20.82
CA GLU A 654 9.07 16.30 20.45
C GLU A 654 8.04 16.15 21.55
N ASN A 655 7.51 17.25 22.03
CA ASN A 655 6.55 17.33 23.12
C ASN A 655 5.25 17.96 22.61
N VAL A 656 4.12 17.31 22.85
CA VAL A 656 2.80 17.87 22.60
C VAL A 656 2.27 18.39 23.91
N ARG A 657 2.09 19.72 24.02
CA ARG A 657 1.45 20.35 25.17
C ARG A 657 -0.01 20.62 24.83
N ARG A 658 -0.91 19.85 25.43
CA ARG A 658 -2.34 20.07 25.33
C ARG A 658 -2.75 21.16 26.31
N VAL A 659 -3.53 22.11 25.85
CA VAL A 659 -3.99 23.26 26.60
C VAL A 659 -5.52 23.29 26.61
N GLU A 660 -6.14 23.26 27.77
CA GLU A 660 -7.59 23.40 27.89
C GLU A 660 -7.99 24.86 27.67
N LEU A 661 -9.04 25.07 26.88
CA LEU A 661 -9.57 26.41 26.66
C LEU A 661 -10.22 26.92 27.94
N GLU A 662 -10.01 28.18 28.26
CA GLU A 662 -10.71 28.85 29.36
C GLU A 662 -12.22 28.91 29.11
N THR A 663 -13.01 28.97 30.21
CA THR A 663 -14.47 28.84 30.16
C THR A 663 -15.13 29.78 29.14
N GLU A 664 -14.71 31.03 29.07
CA GLU A 664 -15.31 32.01 28.14
C GLU A 664 -14.81 31.76 26.70
N GLN A 665 -13.55 31.42 26.53
CA GLN A 665 -12.98 31.04 25.23
C GLN A 665 -13.67 29.75 24.68
N ARG A 666 -13.94 28.79 25.56
CA ARG A 666 -14.63 27.53 25.20
C ARG A 666 -16.08 27.81 24.78
N LYS A 667 -16.80 28.71 25.46
CA LYS A 667 -18.16 29.14 25.05
C LYS A 667 -18.14 29.75 23.64
N LEU A 668 -17.18 30.66 23.38
CA LEU A 668 -17.03 31.28 22.06
C LEU A 668 -16.72 30.22 20.99
N TYR A 669 -15.85 29.27 21.30
CA TYR A 669 -15.51 28.17 20.38
C TYR A 669 -16.72 27.30 20.07
N LEU A 670 -17.48 26.85 21.08
CA LEU A 670 -18.68 26.05 20.89
C LEU A 670 -19.76 26.79 20.09
N ALA A 671 -19.97 28.07 20.35
CA ALA A 671 -20.89 28.89 19.55
C ALA A 671 -20.45 28.96 18.08
N ALA A 672 -19.14 29.10 17.84
CA ALA A 672 -18.58 29.08 16.47
C ALA A 672 -18.72 27.71 15.81
N VAL A 673 -18.66 26.61 16.56
CA VAL A 673 -18.90 25.25 16.02
C VAL A 673 -20.36 25.10 15.59
N VAL A 674 -21.33 25.62 16.35
CA VAL A 674 -22.74 25.58 15.96
C VAL A 674 -22.98 26.38 14.67
N ASP A 675 -22.49 27.62 14.59
CA ASP A 675 -22.54 28.47 13.38
C ASP A 675 -21.82 27.76 12.17
N ALA A 676 -20.71 27.09 12.44
CA ALA A 676 -19.97 26.33 11.45
C ALA A 676 -20.82 25.17 10.87
N ARG A 677 -21.49 24.42 11.73
CA ARG A 677 -22.36 23.31 11.31
C ARG A 677 -23.52 23.81 10.45
N GLU A 678 -24.17 24.89 10.82
CA GLU A 678 -25.26 25.50 10.02
C GLU A 678 -24.75 25.92 8.62
N LYS A 679 -23.61 26.59 8.55
CA LYS A 679 -23.00 27.02 7.28
C LYS A 679 -22.60 25.84 6.40
N LEU A 680 -22.06 24.79 6.98
CA LEU A 680 -21.66 23.60 6.25
C LEU A 680 -22.86 22.80 5.71
N ARG A 681 -23.97 22.72 6.48
CA ARG A 681 -25.22 22.10 6.02
C ARG A 681 -25.87 22.86 4.85
N ALA A 682 -25.74 24.19 4.84
CA ALA A 682 -26.22 25.02 3.74
C ALA A 682 -25.29 25.04 2.52
N ALA A 683 -24.04 24.60 2.66
CA ALA A 683 -23.05 24.64 1.60
C ALA A 683 -23.25 23.49 0.60
N LYS A 684 -22.94 23.75 -0.68
CA LYS A 684 -22.93 22.70 -1.71
C LYS A 684 -21.72 21.78 -1.51
N PRO A 685 -21.80 20.50 -1.92
CA PRO A 685 -20.67 19.55 -1.79
C PRO A 685 -19.34 20.02 -2.40
N GLU A 686 -19.40 20.94 -3.36
CA GLU A 686 -18.23 21.50 -4.07
C GLU A 686 -17.68 22.77 -3.44
N ASP A 687 -18.33 23.34 -2.40
CA ASP A 687 -17.97 24.63 -1.81
C ASP A 687 -16.82 24.52 -0.79
N LYS A 688 -15.63 24.37 -1.33
CA LYS A 688 -14.37 24.32 -0.56
C LYS A 688 -14.02 25.64 0.13
N MET A 689 -14.53 26.77 -0.36
CA MET A 689 -14.23 28.08 0.22
C MET A 689 -14.92 28.25 1.57
N THR A 690 -16.16 27.82 1.68
CA THR A 690 -16.91 27.83 2.95
C THR A 690 -16.25 26.88 3.96
N VAL A 691 -15.85 25.66 3.55
CA VAL A 691 -15.11 24.72 4.39
C VAL A 691 -13.82 25.36 4.93
N PHE A 692 -13.04 26.00 4.07
CA PHE A 692 -11.81 26.65 4.46
C PHE A 692 -12.03 27.82 5.43
N ALA A 693 -13.00 28.68 5.16
CA ALA A 693 -13.31 29.82 6.00
C ALA A 693 -13.75 29.40 7.41
N VAL A 694 -14.60 28.39 7.52
CA VAL A 694 -15.03 27.80 8.79
C VAL A 694 -13.84 27.27 9.59
N LEU A 695 -12.99 26.47 8.95
CA LEU A 695 -11.80 25.91 9.59
C LEU A 695 -10.84 26.98 10.08
N MET A 696 -10.60 28.03 9.28
CA MET A 696 -9.73 29.13 9.66
C MET A 696 -10.27 29.85 10.91
N ARG A 697 -11.57 30.16 10.92
CA ARG A 697 -12.21 30.84 12.06
C ARG A 697 -12.14 30.05 13.36
N LEU A 698 -12.41 28.72 13.30
CA LEU A 698 -12.31 27.85 14.49
C LEU A 698 -10.87 27.82 15.04
N ARG A 699 -9.86 27.77 14.15
CA ARG A 699 -8.44 27.78 14.54
C ARG A 699 -7.99 29.14 15.11
N GLU A 700 -8.46 30.24 14.55
CA GLU A 700 -8.20 31.58 15.09
C GLU A 700 -8.71 31.70 16.53
N ILE A 701 -9.90 31.18 16.83
CA ILE A 701 -10.45 31.13 18.18
C ILE A 701 -9.60 30.26 19.11
N CYS A 702 -9.07 29.13 18.62
CA CYS A 702 -8.17 28.27 19.40
C CYS A 702 -6.84 28.97 19.70
N CYS A 703 -6.31 29.77 18.77
CA CYS A 703 -5.09 30.53 18.96
C CYS A 703 -5.29 31.68 19.95
N ASP A 704 -6.22 32.58 19.64
CA ASP A 704 -6.59 33.69 20.52
C ASP A 704 -7.92 34.28 20.06
N PRO A 705 -8.91 34.45 20.95
CA PRO A 705 -10.21 35.02 20.61
C PRO A 705 -10.14 36.43 20.02
N ARG A 706 -9.10 37.22 20.33
CA ARG A 706 -8.88 38.58 19.77
C ARG A 706 -8.67 38.59 18.26
N LEU A 707 -8.34 37.45 17.66
CA LEU A 707 -8.21 37.33 16.22
C LEU A 707 -9.58 37.35 15.50
N VAL A 708 -10.68 37.10 16.23
CA VAL A 708 -12.04 37.01 15.68
C VAL A 708 -12.99 38.04 16.31
N ALA A 709 -12.68 38.49 17.52
CA ALA A 709 -13.50 39.37 18.30
C ALA A 709 -12.68 40.56 18.87
N ASP A 710 -12.72 41.71 18.21
CA ASP A 710 -11.89 42.90 18.57
C ASP A 710 -12.10 43.38 20.01
N ASN A 711 -13.30 43.15 20.60
CA ASN A 711 -13.66 43.54 21.94
C ASN A 711 -13.40 42.49 23.01
N TRP A 712 -12.60 41.47 22.72
CA TRP A 712 -12.31 40.43 23.70
C TRP A 712 -11.39 40.97 24.81
N THR A 713 -11.86 40.84 26.06
CA THR A 713 -11.11 41.29 27.26
C THR A 713 -10.62 40.10 28.11
N GLY A 714 -11.04 38.87 27.76
CA GLY A 714 -10.59 37.66 28.46
C GLY A 714 -9.16 37.25 28.13
N SER A 715 -8.65 36.33 28.90
CA SER A 715 -7.39 35.67 28.64
C SER A 715 -7.48 34.68 27.49
N SER A 716 -6.33 34.22 26.99
CA SER A 716 -6.19 33.15 26.04
C SER A 716 -5.29 32.08 26.65
N ALA A 717 -5.88 30.94 26.99
CA ALA A 717 -5.18 29.84 27.65
C ALA A 717 -3.90 29.44 26.93
N LYS A 718 -3.96 29.37 25.60
CA LYS A 718 -2.82 28.97 24.75
C LYS A 718 -1.71 30.04 24.75
N LEU A 719 -2.09 31.32 24.78
CA LEU A 719 -1.12 32.41 24.87
C LEU A 719 -0.38 32.40 26.22
N GLU A 720 -1.12 32.24 27.31
CA GLU A 720 -0.51 32.18 28.63
C GLU A 720 0.41 30.97 28.81
N ALA A 721 -0.04 29.78 28.33
CA ALA A 721 0.80 28.55 28.32
C ALA A 721 2.08 28.72 27.45
N CYS A 722 1.98 29.47 26.36
CA CYS A 722 3.13 29.80 25.52
C CYS A 722 4.09 30.74 26.21
N LEU A 723 3.60 31.82 26.84
CA LEU A 723 4.42 32.78 27.56
C LEU A 723 5.14 32.15 28.75
N GLU A 724 4.46 31.30 29.51
CA GLU A 724 5.05 30.50 30.57
C GLU A 724 6.23 29.68 30.05
N LEU A 725 6.03 28.92 28.99
CA LEU A 725 7.08 28.10 28.38
C LEU A 725 8.26 28.94 27.87
N VAL A 726 7.97 30.09 27.25
CA VAL A 726 9.01 31.02 26.73
C VAL A 726 9.80 31.59 27.89
N THR A 727 9.11 32.06 28.94
CA THR A 727 9.77 32.70 30.09
C THR A 727 10.69 31.73 30.83
N GLU A 728 10.20 30.49 31.06
CA GLU A 728 11.01 29.43 31.67
C GLU A 728 12.25 29.08 30.83
N ALA A 729 12.05 28.95 29.53
CA ALA A 729 13.13 28.59 28.60
C ALA A 729 14.20 29.70 28.52
N VAL A 730 13.80 30.97 28.43
CA VAL A 730 14.73 32.12 28.40
C VAL A 730 15.46 32.22 29.73
N ALA A 731 14.79 32.03 30.87
CA ALA A 731 15.43 31.97 32.19
C ALA A 731 16.45 30.83 32.27
N GLY A 732 16.23 29.73 31.57
CA GLY A 732 17.16 28.60 31.43
C GLY A 732 18.32 28.86 30.46
N GLY A 733 18.39 30.05 29.81
CA GLY A 733 19.44 30.43 28.85
C GLY A 733 19.25 29.83 27.45
N HIS A 734 18.07 29.32 27.14
CA HIS A 734 17.72 28.74 25.85
C HIS A 734 17.29 29.80 24.84
N ARG A 735 17.48 29.54 23.56
CA ARG A 735 16.99 30.40 22.46
C ARG A 735 15.88 29.69 21.70
N ILE A 736 14.87 30.46 21.36
CA ILE A 736 13.59 29.94 20.92
C ILE A 736 13.27 30.39 19.49
N LEU A 737 12.85 29.46 18.63
CA LEU A 737 12.11 29.73 17.40
C LEU A 737 10.63 29.50 17.67
N LEU A 738 9.82 30.52 17.49
CA LEU A 738 8.38 30.40 17.65
C LEU A 738 7.67 30.62 16.32
N PHE A 739 6.95 29.62 15.88
CA PHE A 739 6.26 29.59 14.60
C PHE A 739 4.74 29.69 14.77
N SER A 740 4.11 30.56 13.97
CA SER A 740 2.67 30.60 13.78
C SER A 740 2.32 30.86 12.32
N GLN A 741 1.17 30.34 11.88
CA GLN A 741 0.65 30.68 10.54
C GLN A 741 0.00 32.05 10.49
N PHE A 742 -0.53 32.55 11.63
CA PHE A 742 -1.24 33.81 11.74
C PHE A 742 -0.26 34.94 12.06
N THR A 743 -0.11 35.91 11.15
CA THR A 743 0.74 37.07 11.37
C THR A 743 0.23 37.98 12.48
N SER A 744 -1.09 38.12 12.60
CA SER A 744 -1.75 38.81 13.71
C SER A 744 -1.46 38.18 15.07
N MET A 745 -1.34 36.82 15.12
CA MET A 745 -0.92 36.15 16.35
C MET A 745 0.54 36.47 16.72
N LEU A 746 1.43 36.54 15.73
CA LEU A 746 2.83 36.94 15.98
C LEU A 746 2.93 38.37 16.52
N GLU A 747 2.05 39.27 16.10
CA GLU A 747 1.97 40.65 16.63
C GLU A 747 1.49 40.68 18.08
N LEU A 748 0.47 39.86 18.43
CA LEU A 748 0.05 39.70 19.81
C LEU A 748 1.14 39.12 20.71
N LEU A 749 1.83 38.07 20.21
CA LEU A 749 2.97 37.48 20.91
C LEU A 749 4.12 38.48 21.10
N ALA A 750 4.47 39.26 20.06
CA ALA A 750 5.50 40.29 20.16
C ALA A 750 5.19 41.30 21.26
N LYS A 751 3.94 41.82 21.29
CA LYS A 751 3.52 42.75 22.33
C LYS A 751 3.61 42.14 23.75
N ARG A 752 3.20 40.88 23.92
CA ARG A 752 3.29 40.21 25.21
C ARG A 752 4.72 39.92 25.64
N LEU A 753 5.61 39.62 24.70
CA LEU A 753 7.05 39.47 24.96
C LEU A 753 7.69 40.77 25.37
N ASP A 754 7.32 41.90 24.73
CA ASP A 754 7.75 43.24 25.13
C ASP A 754 7.33 43.57 26.57
N GLU A 755 6.05 43.25 26.89
CA GLU A 755 5.52 43.43 28.27
C GLU A 755 6.29 42.57 29.31
N ALA A 756 6.75 41.37 28.89
CA ALA A 756 7.54 40.46 29.72
C ALA A 756 9.03 40.78 29.72
N GLY A 757 9.50 41.77 28.95
CA GLY A 757 10.90 42.17 28.86
C GLY A 757 11.82 41.15 28.14
N VAL A 758 11.22 40.29 27.28
CA VAL A 758 11.93 39.26 26.52
C VAL A 758 12.35 39.81 25.16
N SER A 759 13.64 39.75 24.85
CA SER A 759 14.20 40.23 23.59
C SER A 759 13.76 39.34 22.41
N HIS A 760 13.25 39.96 21.36
CA HIS A 760 12.79 39.20 20.21
C HIS A 760 12.98 39.87 18.86
N PHE A 761 13.04 39.03 17.80
CA PHE A 761 12.92 39.46 16.40
C PHE A 761 11.64 38.91 15.80
N THR A 762 11.09 39.58 14.79
CA THR A 762 9.91 39.15 14.07
C THR A 762 10.18 39.07 12.57
N LEU A 763 9.89 37.90 11.96
CA LEU A 763 10.04 37.64 10.54
C LEU A 763 8.69 37.28 9.92
N GLN A 764 8.24 38.10 9.00
CA GLN A 764 7.02 37.89 8.23
C GLN A 764 7.29 37.88 6.72
N GLY A 765 6.30 37.50 5.91
CA GLY A 765 6.41 37.49 4.45
C GLY A 765 6.73 38.87 3.84
N SER A 766 6.26 39.93 4.48
CA SER A 766 6.51 41.34 4.12
C SER A 766 7.91 41.84 4.46
N THR A 767 8.68 41.13 5.30
CA THR A 767 10.03 41.55 5.72
C THR A 767 10.99 41.62 4.50
N PRO A 768 11.63 42.77 4.21
CA PRO A 768 12.55 42.90 3.09
C PRO A 768 13.75 41.93 3.20
N LYS A 769 14.25 41.43 2.06
CA LYS A 769 15.35 40.45 2.02
C LYS A 769 16.60 40.88 2.80
N PRO A 770 17.13 42.14 2.69
CA PRO A 770 18.30 42.55 3.46
C PRO A 770 18.07 42.53 4.97
N VAL A 771 16.87 42.99 5.40
CA VAL A 771 16.49 42.99 6.83
C VAL A 771 16.41 41.56 7.38
N ARG A 772 15.88 40.66 6.56
CA ARG A 772 15.80 39.23 6.91
C ARG A 772 17.18 38.63 7.14
N ALA A 773 18.11 38.83 6.23
CA ALA A 773 19.48 38.35 6.37
C ALA A 773 20.16 38.89 7.63
N GLU A 774 19.98 40.20 7.89
CA GLU A 774 20.54 40.83 9.07
C GLU A 774 19.93 40.31 10.38
N GLN A 775 18.61 40.14 10.46
CA GLN A 775 17.96 39.56 11.64
C GLN A 775 18.47 38.16 11.93
N VAL A 776 18.60 37.31 10.90
CA VAL A 776 19.16 35.94 11.04
C VAL A 776 20.59 35.98 11.57
N ARG A 777 21.44 36.87 11.04
CA ARG A 777 22.81 37.04 11.50
C ARG A 777 22.86 37.43 12.96
N ARG A 778 22.11 38.49 13.35
CA ARG A 778 22.04 39.00 14.72
C ARG A 778 21.50 37.99 15.71
N PHE A 779 20.47 37.24 15.34
CA PHE A 779 19.92 36.15 16.16
C PHE A 779 20.96 35.03 16.41
N ASN A 780 21.68 34.62 15.37
CA ASN A 780 22.75 33.63 15.54
C ASN A 780 23.94 34.16 16.38
N GLN A 781 24.12 35.47 16.49
CA GLN A 781 25.08 36.12 17.36
C GLN A 781 24.60 36.28 18.81
N GLY A 782 23.31 36.00 19.04
CA GLY A 782 22.73 36.03 20.39
C GLY A 782 22.15 37.35 20.84
N GLU A 783 21.77 38.22 19.89
CA GLU A 783 21.18 39.50 20.22
C GLU A 783 19.70 39.47 20.58
N ALA A 784 19.05 38.32 20.41
CA ALA A 784 17.66 38.10 20.86
C ALA A 784 17.48 36.67 21.34
N ASP A 785 16.57 36.50 22.31
CA ASP A 785 16.22 35.24 22.93
C ASP A 785 15.15 34.48 22.12
N VAL A 786 14.21 35.19 21.49
CA VAL A 786 13.10 34.63 20.74
C VAL A 786 13.12 35.16 19.30
N PHE A 787 12.84 34.24 18.35
CA PHE A 787 12.60 34.64 16.97
C PHE A 787 11.20 34.21 16.58
N LEU A 788 10.30 35.17 16.43
CA LEU A 788 8.94 35.00 15.96
C LEU A 788 8.92 34.88 14.43
N ILE A 789 8.43 33.80 13.90
CA ILE A 789 8.54 33.53 12.46
C ILE A 789 7.18 33.06 11.91
N SER A 790 6.69 33.70 10.85
CA SER A 790 5.53 33.18 10.16
C SER A 790 5.91 31.90 9.41
N LEU A 791 5.09 30.84 9.51
CA LEU A 791 5.38 29.53 8.91
C LEU A 791 5.67 29.61 7.42
N ARG A 792 4.99 30.49 6.68
CA ARG A 792 5.25 30.73 5.25
C ARG A 792 6.62 31.39 5.00
N ALA A 793 7.05 32.29 5.84
CA ALA A 793 8.36 32.95 5.73
C ALA A 793 9.49 32.03 6.24
N GLY A 794 9.21 31.20 7.24
CA GLY A 794 10.15 30.24 7.82
C GLY A 794 10.46 29.04 6.94
N GLY A 795 9.57 28.71 5.98
CA GLY A 795 9.76 27.61 5.03
C GLY A 795 10.93 27.77 4.06
N THR A 796 11.64 28.90 4.05
CA THR A 796 12.65 29.21 3.05
C THR A 796 14.04 29.46 3.64
N GLY A 797 14.94 28.50 3.52
CA GLY A 797 16.40 28.60 3.54
C GLY A 797 17.13 29.21 4.73
N LEU A 798 16.44 29.54 5.82
CA LEU A 798 17.04 30.13 7.00
C LEU A 798 17.95 29.14 7.74
N ASN A 799 19.07 29.64 8.27
CA ASN A 799 19.96 28.89 9.14
C ASN A 799 19.93 29.49 10.54
N LEU A 800 19.27 28.81 11.49
CA LEU A 800 18.98 29.32 12.84
C LEU A 800 19.47 28.31 13.91
N THR A 801 20.71 27.84 13.76
CA THR A 801 21.33 26.85 14.67
C THR A 801 21.66 27.37 16.05
N ALA A 802 21.50 28.67 16.32
CA ALA A 802 21.63 29.24 17.66
C ALA A 802 20.45 28.87 18.57
N ALA A 803 19.29 28.49 17.99
CA ALA A 803 18.13 28.07 18.76
C ALA A 803 18.20 26.57 19.08
N ASP A 804 17.81 26.21 20.27
CA ASP A 804 17.65 24.83 20.75
C ASP A 804 16.23 24.48 21.21
N ILE A 805 15.32 25.46 21.22
CA ILE A 805 13.90 25.26 21.44
C ILE A 805 13.11 25.73 20.21
N VAL A 806 12.15 24.92 19.77
CA VAL A 806 11.24 25.23 18.68
C VAL A 806 9.81 25.09 19.18
N ILE A 807 9.02 26.15 19.08
CA ILE A 807 7.62 26.15 19.49
C ILE A 807 6.75 26.33 18.26
N HIS A 808 5.88 25.36 17.99
CA HIS A 808 4.80 25.50 17.04
C HIS A 808 3.54 25.91 17.81
N TYR A 809 3.15 27.18 17.65
CA TYR A 809 2.03 27.76 18.38
C TYR A 809 0.71 27.17 17.92
N ASP A 810 0.55 26.94 16.63
CA ASP A 810 -0.63 26.32 16.03
C ASP A 810 -0.23 25.17 15.09
N PRO A 811 -1.02 24.06 15.05
CA PRO A 811 -0.75 22.95 14.16
C PRO A 811 -0.98 23.38 12.71
N TRP A 812 -0.09 22.95 11.81
CA TRP A 812 -0.18 23.21 10.39
C TRP A 812 -0.76 22.02 9.65
N TRP A 813 -1.56 22.26 8.61
CA TRP A 813 -2.12 21.18 7.78
C TRP A 813 -1.06 20.29 7.14
N ASN A 814 0.05 20.91 6.76
CA ASN A 814 1.19 20.28 6.11
C ASN A 814 2.28 19.99 7.14
N LEU A 815 2.35 18.73 7.58
CA LEU A 815 3.38 18.29 8.52
C LEU A 815 4.79 18.47 7.98
N ALA A 816 4.99 18.32 6.67
CA ALA A 816 6.29 18.52 6.04
C ALA A 816 6.76 19.98 6.18
N ALA A 817 5.87 20.97 6.02
CA ALA A 817 6.22 22.38 6.23
C ALA A 817 6.53 22.67 7.71
N GLN A 818 5.85 22.01 8.64
CA GLN A 818 6.15 22.12 10.08
C GLN A 818 7.51 21.51 10.41
N ASN A 819 7.81 20.34 9.87
CA ASN A 819 9.13 19.71 10.00
C ASN A 819 10.22 20.55 9.34
N GLN A 820 9.95 21.17 8.18
CA GLN A 820 10.86 22.12 7.55
C GLN A 820 11.19 23.30 8.45
N ALA A 821 10.21 23.84 9.18
CA ALA A 821 10.42 24.91 10.15
C ALA A 821 11.31 24.45 11.31
N THR A 822 11.06 23.29 11.87
CA THR A 822 11.90 22.66 12.91
C THR A 822 13.35 22.46 12.42
N ASP A 823 13.53 22.06 11.18
CA ASP A 823 14.82 21.80 10.56
C ASP A 823 15.68 23.04 10.34
N ARG A 824 15.18 24.26 10.65
CA ARG A 824 15.99 25.49 10.71
C ARG A 824 16.91 25.50 11.92
N ALA A 825 16.49 24.90 13.04
CA ALA A 825 17.30 24.70 14.24
C ALA A 825 18.04 23.35 14.21
N TYR A 826 17.35 22.27 13.80
CA TYR A 826 17.86 20.90 13.83
C TYR A 826 18.59 20.54 12.53
N ARG A 827 19.82 21.00 12.40
CA ARG A 827 20.65 20.82 11.20
C ARG A 827 22.14 20.76 11.53
N ILE A 828 22.99 20.48 10.54
CA ILE A 828 24.45 20.49 10.70
C ILE A 828 24.91 21.84 11.28
N GLY A 829 25.63 21.77 12.38
CA GLY A 829 26.08 22.93 13.16
C GLY A 829 25.37 23.13 14.49
N GLN A 830 24.28 22.42 14.74
CA GLN A 830 23.59 22.37 16.03
C GLN A 830 24.45 21.60 17.05
N ARG A 831 24.61 22.18 18.24
CA ARG A 831 25.44 21.62 19.33
C ARG A 831 24.64 21.19 20.54
N ASN A 832 23.44 21.75 20.71
CA ASN A 832 22.56 21.50 21.84
C ASN A 832 21.43 20.52 21.45
N PRO A 833 20.90 19.70 22.38
CA PRO A 833 19.68 18.97 22.17
C PRO A 833 18.53 19.90 21.77
N VAL A 834 17.77 19.54 20.76
CA VAL A 834 16.65 20.37 20.27
C VAL A 834 15.34 19.84 20.83
N GLN A 835 14.61 20.72 21.52
CA GLN A 835 13.29 20.43 22.05
C GLN A 835 12.25 21.12 21.18
N VAL A 836 11.28 20.33 20.70
CA VAL A 836 10.18 20.83 19.87
C VAL A 836 8.89 20.73 20.65
N TYR A 837 8.22 21.84 20.86
CA TYR A 837 6.92 21.92 21.53
C TYR A 837 5.82 22.21 20.50
N ARG A 838 4.75 21.44 20.56
CA ARG A 838 3.53 21.66 19.78
C ARG A 838 2.40 22.01 20.74
N LEU A 839 1.87 23.25 20.65
CA LEU A 839 0.75 23.70 21.47
C LEU A 839 -0.54 23.33 20.75
N ILE A 840 -1.42 22.59 21.42
CA ILE A 840 -2.68 22.11 20.84
C ILE A 840 -3.81 22.41 21.82
N ALA A 841 -4.86 23.08 21.35
CA ALA A 841 -6.06 23.28 22.12
C ALA A 841 -6.83 21.97 22.23
N GLN A 842 -7.05 21.51 23.47
CA GLN A 842 -7.72 20.25 23.79
C GLN A 842 -9.21 20.30 23.44
N ASP A 843 -9.80 19.18 23.02
CA ASP A 843 -11.21 19.04 22.62
C ASP A 843 -11.63 20.01 21.51
N THR A 844 -10.71 20.31 20.58
CA THR A 844 -10.97 21.24 19.48
C THR A 844 -10.59 20.64 18.11
N ILE A 845 -10.86 21.42 17.06
CA ILE A 845 -10.46 21.08 15.70
C ILE A 845 -8.93 20.89 15.55
N GLU A 846 -8.11 21.51 16.41
CA GLU A 846 -6.66 21.35 16.35
C GLU A 846 -6.22 19.92 16.71
N GLU A 847 -6.87 19.31 17.69
CA GLU A 847 -6.59 17.92 18.07
C GLU A 847 -6.99 16.95 16.95
N LYS A 848 -8.14 17.18 16.33
CA LYS A 848 -8.59 16.41 15.16
C LYS A 848 -7.66 16.53 13.96
N ILE A 849 -7.07 17.70 13.75
CA ILE A 849 -6.06 17.91 12.70
C ILE A 849 -4.83 17.05 12.96
N VAL A 850 -4.36 16.98 14.21
CA VAL A 850 -3.18 16.19 14.58
C VAL A 850 -3.46 14.70 14.46
N GLU A 851 -4.62 14.22 14.87
CA GLU A 851 -5.06 12.83 14.68
C GLU A 851 -5.05 12.44 13.19
N LEU A 852 -5.61 13.29 12.33
CA LEU A 852 -5.60 13.08 10.88
C LEU A 852 -4.19 13.08 10.27
N GLN A 853 -3.29 13.92 10.78
CA GLN A 853 -1.89 13.91 10.37
C GLN A 853 -1.21 12.59 10.70
N GLN A 854 -1.41 12.07 11.91
CA GLN A 854 -0.82 10.81 12.37
C GLN A 854 -1.34 9.60 11.60
N ALA A 855 -2.66 9.52 11.36
CA ALA A 855 -3.26 8.42 10.59
C ALA A 855 -2.73 8.33 9.15
N LYS A 856 -2.34 9.46 8.55
CA LYS A 856 -1.83 9.51 7.18
C LYS A 856 -0.32 9.30 7.04
N GLN A 857 0.43 9.55 8.08
CA GLN A 857 1.88 9.36 8.06
C GLN A 857 2.24 7.89 7.81
N SER A 858 1.46 6.95 8.32
CA SER A 858 1.65 5.51 8.10
C SER A 858 1.48 5.07 6.64
N LEU A 859 0.56 5.69 5.90
CA LEU A 859 0.32 5.41 4.47
C LEU A 859 1.39 6.02 3.56
N ALA A 860 1.87 7.19 3.89
CA ALA A 860 2.84 7.91 3.08
C ALA A 860 4.26 7.35 3.20
N ASP A 861 4.64 6.82 4.35
CA ASP A 861 5.92 6.16 4.56
C ASP A 861 6.06 4.88 3.73
N THR A 862 4.94 4.28 3.33
CA THR A 862 4.91 3.04 2.52
C THR A 862 5.30 3.28 1.06
N VAL A 863 5.00 4.44 0.48
CA VAL A 863 5.25 4.70 -0.97
C VAL A 863 6.46 5.58 -1.21
N THR A 864 6.67 6.66 -0.49
CA THR A 864 7.86 7.56 -0.59
C THR A 864 7.96 8.55 0.57
N GLY A 865 7.22 8.33 1.67
CA GLY A 865 7.23 9.18 2.86
C GLY A 865 6.70 10.60 2.62
N GLY A 866 5.41 10.78 2.63
CA GLY A 866 4.82 12.11 2.64
C GLY A 866 3.30 12.10 2.52
N ALA A 867 2.58 12.57 3.52
CA ALA A 867 1.14 12.74 3.48
C ALA A 867 0.78 14.17 3.84
N ASP A 868 0.20 14.90 2.89
CA ASP A 868 -0.46 16.16 3.18
C ASP A 868 -1.44 16.56 2.07
N GLY A 869 -2.64 17.02 2.45
CA GLY A 869 -3.60 17.64 1.52
C GLY A 869 -5.05 17.21 1.64
N ALA A 870 -5.35 16.22 2.47
CA ALA A 870 -6.74 15.73 2.58
C ALA A 870 -7.69 16.72 3.28
N ILE A 871 -7.19 17.55 4.18
CA ILE A 871 -8.04 18.51 4.90
C ILE A 871 -8.48 19.65 3.96
N LEU A 872 -7.59 20.10 3.07
CA LEU A 872 -7.93 21.09 2.04
C LEU A 872 -8.79 20.53 0.89
N SER A 873 -8.92 19.21 0.80
CA SER A 873 -9.77 18.53 -0.19
C SER A 873 -11.08 18.02 0.40
N MET A 874 -11.32 18.19 1.71
CA MET A 874 -12.56 17.81 2.38
C MET A 874 -13.77 18.51 1.77
N ASN A 875 -14.84 17.75 1.67
CA ASN A 875 -16.17 18.30 1.38
C ASN A 875 -16.88 18.74 2.69
N PRO A 876 -17.98 19.50 2.61
CA PRO A 876 -18.72 19.92 3.80
C PRO A 876 -19.17 18.77 4.70
N GLU A 877 -19.55 17.63 4.15
CA GLU A 877 -20.00 16.45 4.89
C GLU A 877 -18.86 15.83 5.73
N GLN A 878 -17.68 15.71 5.16
CA GLN A 878 -16.50 15.21 5.86
C GLN A 878 -16.09 16.12 7.03
N LEU A 879 -16.25 17.44 6.86
CA LEU A 879 -15.96 18.37 7.93
C LEU A 879 -17.03 18.32 9.03
N LEU A 880 -18.30 18.11 8.69
CA LEU A 880 -19.37 17.89 9.66
C LEU A 880 -19.10 16.66 10.53
N GLN A 881 -18.68 15.54 9.92
CA GLN A 881 -18.26 14.35 10.67
C GLN A 881 -17.08 14.64 11.62
N LEU A 882 -16.12 15.44 11.16
CA LEU A 882 -14.96 15.82 11.97
C LEU A 882 -15.38 16.70 13.18
N LEU A 883 -16.41 17.52 13.01
CA LEU A 883 -16.98 18.36 14.07
C LEU A 883 -17.93 17.59 15.00
N GLY A 884 -18.08 16.26 14.85
CA GLY A 884 -18.84 15.40 15.75
C GLY A 884 -20.33 15.30 15.40
N GLU A 885 -20.71 15.49 14.14
CA GLU A 885 -22.01 15.08 13.63
C GLU A 885 -21.86 13.75 12.88
N GLU A 886 -22.58 12.72 13.33
CA GLU A 886 -22.81 11.52 12.52
C GLU A 886 -23.77 11.90 11.37
N ALA A 887 -23.40 11.49 10.14
CA ALA A 887 -24.15 11.79 8.92
C ALA A 887 -25.48 11.03 8.85
#